data_58f184e6ec7a7c4fc3f455812baada41
#
_entry.id   58f184e6ec7a7c4fc3f455812baada41
#
_cell.length_a   1.000
_cell.length_b   1.000
_cell.length_c   1.000
_cell.angle_alpha   90.00
_cell.angle_beta   90.00
_cell.angle_gamma   90.00
#
_symmetry.space_group_name_H-M   'P 1'
#
loop_
_entity.id
_entity.type
_entity.pdbx_description
1 polymer ?
#
loop_
_entity_poly.entity_id
_entity_poly.type
_entity_poly.pdbx_seq_one_letter_code
_entity_poly.pdbx_strand_id
1 'polypeptide(L)'
;MLGFFQREWKTQGKLVDRYSLKGLPLSSSEGLPLYATVHALAFQEQHDLARLLSEKKLAQLEAGALAGKRLPYYFQNWLWFGQAVTLSQARHYDEFLGFLRPFDVAGFSDHFPWELFALTVMLYLIARWHPVLKFAFLICGFSLCLRYLHWRFFHTLNFLETGGLFISVALWAAELYAFSTVVLLFIQVGVGWRRQPLHPPEPTQGFAPSVDVFIPIYSESCEILEKTLVGASAMEHGHKRIYVLDDSHREEVCLLAERFGATYIKGPRQHAKAGNLNHALTQTNGELIVVFDTDHIPVTTFLAETVPYFADPKMGFVQTPHHFYNQDIFQRALGAGPFIPNEQDLFNHAIQGGRQGWQGAFFVGSGAVFRRSAIAELNGFNLMSITEDIHTSQHLHAKGWKSAFVDKDLAVGLTAENLASYIVQRRRWMLGCLQIFFKDNPLLCRGLSLRHRLGYFASLYYFFFPIARVVFWITPLYFLMFHLHPIFADVSILVAHLLPFMLVLPMISSTLLPGWPRLMWSSLYEGPVSFPLFRSMFDLLLPKSLGFKVTPKGLLSEQRSFDWRSSASLAIATALTLAAIAKGLWEFWYFGIEKDAYFFNLSWASFNLLTLLIGLLMAWEKPQRRREERILKPIPFELRADNRCLQGTTHDMSLTGVSWRGTPIEPLPPTMEIRLLDKIPFTCQVQLVYHDRLSGRGTGCGLAFLNLSEEDRRLLLLNLYTDPSTWENAHTNRLRSSLLMAWHLLLGLLKHFTPLRLRRRQTPRQWRFQVARVQIGEKRHRVVVRDESANGLGLLIFADEIPLTTPWLLQGPSGQMTSYRPVYRRRLWGLVPRVGLQAIPSTSDS
;
A
#
# COMPACT_ATOMS: atom_id res chain seq x y z
N MET A 1 38.99 24.32 -9.91
CA MET A 1 39.61 24.77 -11.17
C MET A 1 39.36 26.26 -11.43
N LEU A 2 38.11 26.72 -11.41
CA LEU A 2 37.78 28.14 -11.62
C LEU A 2 38.45 29.10 -10.66
N GLY A 3 38.55 28.79 -9.39
CA GLY A 3 39.29 29.62 -8.42
C GLY A 3 40.79 29.79 -8.71
N PHE A 4 41.41 28.85 -9.44
CA PHE A 4 42.76 29.00 -9.96
C PHE A 4 42.80 30.05 -11.11
N PHE A 5 41.93 29.91 -12.10
CA PHE A 5 41.88 30.84 -13.24
C PHE A 5 41.43 32.22 -12.79
N GLN A 6 40.59 32.37 -11.80
CA GLN A 6 40.22 33.66 -11.22
C GLN A 6 41.41 34.36 -10.56
N ARG A 7 42.25 33.64 -9.81
CA ARG A 7 43.48 34.22 -9.24
C ARG A 7 44.48 34.64 -10.32
N GLU A 8 44.72 33.82 -11.31
CA GLU A 8 45.59 34.11 -12.43
C GLU A 8 45.13 35.37 -13.17
N TRP A 9 43.79 35.46 -13.47
CA TRP A 9 43.21 36.65 -14.10
C TRP A 9 43.39 37.90 -13.23
N LYS A 10 43.17 37.84 -11.92
CA LYS A 10 43.38 38.98 -11.02
C LYS A 10 44.85 39.41 -10.93
N THR A 11 45.75 38.46 -11.00
CA THR A 11 47.21 38.71 -10.81
C THR A 11 47.88 39.14 -12.09
N GLN A 12 47.57 38.54 -13.23
CA GLN A 12 48.29 38.75 -14.50
C GLN A 12 47.46 39.46 -15.57
N GLY A 13 46.13 39.60 -15.39
CA GLY A 13 45.20 40.17 -16.38
C GLY A 13 45.08 39.36 -17.69
N LYS A 14 45.64 38.17 -17.74
CA LYS A 14 45.60 37.24 -18.86
C LYS A 14 45.64 35.77 -18.41
N LEU A 15 45.14 34.86 -19.28
CA LEU A 15 45.33 33.42 -19.18
C LEU A 15 46.27 32.95 -20.28
N VAL A 16 47.32 32.22 -19.96
CA VAL A 16 48.29 31.68 -20.90
C VAL A 16 47.82 30.34 -21.47
N ASP A 17 48.34 29.98 -22.66
CA ASP A 17 47.89 28.78 -23.38
C ASP A 17 48.28 27.45 -22.75
N ARG A 18 49.27 27.45 -21.84
CA ARG A 18 49.78 26.25 -21.16
C ARG A 18 50.10 26.51 -19.69
N TYR A 19 49.64 25.61 -18.86
CA TYR A 19 49.97 25.54 -17.42
C TYR A 19 50.48 24.14 -17.07
N SER A 20 51.42 24.08 -16.14
CA SER A 20 51.82 22.83 -15.52
C SER A 20 50.70 22.26 -14.64
N LEU A 21 50.77 20.97 -14.28
CA LEU A 21 49.85 20.35 -13.31
C LEU A 21 49.86 21.02 -11.94
N LYS A 22 50.92 21.80 -11.61
CA LYS A 22 51.04 22.60 -10.39
C LYS A 22 50.56 24.05 -10.58
N GLY A 23 50.00 24.40 -11.74
CA GLY A 23 49.45 25.71 -12.04
C GLY A 23 50.50 26.75 -12.42
N LEU A 24 51.75 26.40 -12.74
CA LEU A 24 52.77 27.33 -13.21
C LEU A 24 52.61 27.58 -14.71
N PRO A 25 52.64 28.84 -15.17
CA PRO A 25 52.59 29.17 -16.60
C PRO A 25 53.82 28.60 -17.31
N LEU A 26 53.59 27.86 -18.38
CA LEU A 26 54.61 27.25 -19.24
C LEU A 26 54.84 28.00 -20.56
N SER A 27 54.05 29.05 -20.79
CA SER A 27 54.09 29.88 -21.99
C SER A 27 53.82 31.33 -21.62
N SER A 28 54.28 32.30 -22.46
CA SER A 28 53.93 33.71 -22.36
C SER A 28 52.77 34.10 -23.29
N SER A 29 52.33 33.18 -24.18
CA SER A 29 51.29 33.41 -25.14
C SER A 29 49.90 33.32 -24.46
N GLU A 30 48.98 34.21 -24.86
CA GLU A 30 47.60 34.14 -24.38
C GLU A 30 46.85 32.92 -24.95
N GLY A 31 46.12 32.20 -24.08
CA GLY A 31 45.41 30.98 -24.47
C GLY A 31 43.98 31.29 -24.97
N LEU A 32 43.82 31.70 -26.23
CA LEU A 32 42.50 32.02 -26.79
C LEU A 32 41.45 30.91 -26.64
N PRO A 33 41.75 29.62 -26.92
CA PRO A 33 40.83 28.56 -26.64
C PRO A 33 40.51 28.40 -25.14
N LEU A 34 41.48 28.70 -24.27
CA LEU A 34 41.30 28.63 -22.85
C LEU A 34 40.35 29.71 -22.35
N TYR A 35 40.37 30.92 -22.89
CA TYR A 35 39.39 31.95 -22.56
C TYR A 35 37.96 31.50 -22.84
N ALA A 36 37.68 30.90 -23.99
CA ALA A 36 36.37 30.39 -24.34
C ALA A 36 35.91 29.25 -23.43
N THR A 37 36.81 28.31 -23.13
CA THR A 37 36.55 27.19 -22.26
C THR A 37 36.31 27.62 -20.81
N VAL A 38 37.17 28.50 -20.26
CA VAL A 38 37.02 29.02 -18.89
C VAL A 38 35.78 29.91 -18.76
N HIS A 39 35.45 30.70 -19.82
CA HIS A 39 34.22 31.48 -19.87
C HIS A 39 32.97 30.58 -19.81
N ALA A 40 32.91 29.50 -20.63
CA ALA A 40 31.78 28.57 -20.63
C ALA A 40 31.64 27.89 -19.28
N LEU A 41 32.73 27.43 -18.65
CA LEU A 41 32.71 26.83 -17.29
C LEU A 41 32.29 27.85 -16.24
N ALA A 42 32.84 29.08 -16.29
CA ALA A 42 32.50 30.11 -15.30
C ALA A 42 31.05 30.59 -15.45
N PHE A 43 30.52 30.62 -16.68
CA PHE A 43 29.14 30.95 -16.95
C PHE A 43 28.20 29.83 -16.38
N GLN A 44 28.56 28.60 -16.58
CA GLN A 44 27.78 27.45 -16.08
C GLN A 44 27.69 27.42 -14.54
N GLU A 45 28.75 27.89 -13.86
CA GLU A 45 28.78 28.01 -12.39
C GLU A 45 28.32 29.40 -11.90
N GLN A 46 27.73 30.27 -12.77
CA GLN A 46 27.28 31.64 -12.47
C GLN A 46 28.38 32.51 -11.81
N HIS A 47 29.59 32.34 -12.23
CA HIS A 47 30.76 32.97 -11.62
C HIS A 47 31.08 34.32 -12.27
N ASP A 48 31.42 35.37 -11.48
CA ASP A 48 31.77 36.71 -11.96
C ASP A 48 32.91 36.72 -13.02
N LEU A 49 33.76 35.70 -13.01
CA LEU A 49 34.79 35.53 -14.02
C LEU A 49 34.23 35.38 -15.44
N ALA A 50 33.04 34.81 -15.63
CA ALA A 50 32.39 34.69 -16.93
C ALA A 50 32.15 36.08 -17.56
N ARG A 51 31.57 36.99 -16.76
CA ARG A 51 31.30 38.36 -17.17
C ARG A 51 32.60 39.11 -17.53
N LEU A 52 33.65 39.00 -16.69
CA LEU A 52 34.93 39.65 -16.93
C LEU A 52 35.61 39.12 -18.20
N LEU A 53 35.57 37.83 -18.46
CA LEU A 53 36.12 37.22 -19.67
C LEU A 53 35.30 37.60 -20.91
N SER A 54 33.99 37.67 -20.82
CA SER A 54 33.12 38.10 -21.92
C SER A 54 33.42 39.52 -22.33
N GLU A 55 33.37 40.47 -21.36
CA GLU A 55 33.55 41.92 -21.66
C GLU A 55 34.97 42.31 -22.05
N LYS A 56 35.99 41.73 -21.41
CA LYS A 56 37.37 42.20 -21.58
C LYS A 56 38.20 41.43 -22.61
N LYS A 57 37.79 40.21 -22.98
CA LYS A 57 38.54 39.38 -23.91
C LYS A 57 37.74 38.85 -25.08
N LEU A 58 36.60 38.19 -24.84
CA LEU A 58 35.84 37.55 -25.92
C LEU A 58 35.21 38.60 -26.85
N ALA A 59 34.63 39.66 -26.29
CA ALA A 59 34.07 40.77 -27.07
C ALA A 59 35.16 41.52 -27.90
N GLN A 60 36.37 41.70 -27.36
CA GLN A 60 37.47 42.30 -28.08
C GLN A 60 37.99 41.42 -29.21
N LEU A 61 38.04 40.11 -29.03
CA LEU A 61 38.40 39.13 -30.05
C LEU A 61 37.37 39.08 -31.17
N GLU A 62 36.09 39.17 -30.85
CA GLU A 62 34.98 39.22 -31.78
C GLU A 62 35.01 40.50 -32.59
N ALA A 63 35.19 41.67 -31.96
CA ALA A 63 35.33 42.96 -32.63
C ALA A 63 36.57 43.00 -33.56
N GLY A 64 37.67 42.36 -33.14
CA GLY A 64 38.82 42.17 -33.94
C GLY A 64 38.63 41.32 -35.18
N ALA A 65 37.81 40.21 -35.02
CA ALA A 65 37.45 39.34 -36.14
C ALA A 65 36.52 40.05 -37.15
N LEU A 66 35.52 40.81 -36.65
CA LEU A 66 34.64 41.63 -37.47
C LEU A 66 35.40 42.77 -38.20
N ALA A 67 36.49 43.28 -37.64
CA ALA A 67 37.36 44.28 -38.24
C ALA A 67 38.35 43.68 -39.23
N GLY A 68 38.18 42.46 -39.70
CA GLY A 68 39.02 41.86 -40.77
C GLY A 68 40.29 41.17 -40.29
N LYS A 69 40.60 41.10 -39.02
CA LYS A 69 41.67 40.26 -38.47
C LYS A 69 41.34 38.79 -38.57
N ARG A 70 41.99 38.07 -39.52
CA ARG A 70 41.78 36.61 -39.68
C ARG A 70 42.29 35.84 -38.42
N LEU A 71 41.41 35.37 -37.60
CA LEU A 71 41.75 34.36 -36.60
C LEU A 71 41.84 32.97 -37.30
N PRO A 72 42.79 32.13 -36.91
CA PRO A 72 42.84 30.74 -37.40
C PRO A 72 41.54 30.05 -37.19
N TYR A 73 41.09 29.22 -38.14
CA TYR A 73 39.82 28.51 -38.13
C TYR A 73 39.58 27.74 -36.84
N TYR A 74 40.62 27.14 -36.25
CA TYR A 74 40.54 26.45 -34.95
C TYR A 74 40.11 27.39 -33.81
N PHE A 75 40.65 28.60 -33.73
CA PHE A 75 40.30 29.59 -32.70
C PHE A 75 38.95 30.22 -32.92
N GLN A 76 38.47 30.35 -34.15
CA GLN A 76 37.11 30.79 -34.45
C GLN A 76 36.07 29.79 -33.95
N ASN A 77 36.32 28.47 -34.09
CA ASN A 77 35.44 27.44 -33.61
C ASN A 77 35.37 27.43 -32.08
N TRP A 78 36.47 27.59 -31.37
CA TRP A 78 36.48 27.68 -29.92
C TRP A 78 35.78 28.93 -29.39
N LEU A 79 35.96 30.06 -30.04
CA LEU A 79 35.27 31.31 -29.70
C LEU A 79 33.75 31.13 -29.91
N TRP A 80 33.36 30.57 -31.05
CA TRP A 80 31.98 30.29 -31.36
C TRP A 80 31.36 29.27 -30.36
N PHE A 81 32.08 28.23 -30.02
CA PHE A 81 31.63 27.22 -29.03
C PHE A 81 31.40 27.84 -27.66
N GLY A 82 32.32 28.66 -27.17
CA GLY A 82 32.17 29.35 -25.88
C GLY A 82 30.96 30.29 -25.86
N GLN A 83 30.72 31.00 -26.95
CA GLN A 83 29.58 31.91 -27.11
C GLN A 83 28.28 31.18 -27.38
N ALA A 84 28.27 30.11 -28.17
CA ALA A 84 27.06 29.32 -28.45
C ALA A 84 26.50 28.64 -27.18
N VAL A 85 27.37 28.15 -26.31
CA VAL A 85 26.97 27.57 -25.01
C VAL A 85 26.28 28.62 -24.13
N THR A 86 26.85 29.84 -24.05
CA THR A 86 26.28 30.92 -23.22
C THR A 86 25.01 31.52 -23.81
N LEU A 87 24.94 31.75 -25.14
CA LEU A 87 23.77 32.32 -25.82
C LEU A 87 22.58 31.35 -25.82
N SER A 88 22.83 30.07 -26.02
CA SER A 88 21.79 29.04 -26.01
C SER A 88 21.15 28.90 -24.61
N GLN A 89 21.94 28.96 -23.56
CA GLN A 89 21.47 28.87 -22.18
C GLN A 89 20.73 30.13 -21.72
N ALA A 90 21.31 31.30 -22.00
CA ALA A 90 20.72 32.57 -21.58
C ALA A 90 19.38 32.84 -22.31
N ARG A 91 19.28 32.52 -23.60
CA ARG A 91 18.08 32.85 -24.40
C ARG A 91 16.88 32.03 -23.98
N HIS A 92 17.01 30.72 -23.76
CA HIS A 92 15.89 29.86 -23.33
C HIS A 92 15.48 30.10 -21.88
N TYR A 93 16.43 30.40 -21.02
CA TYR A 93 16.17 30.66 -19.61
C TYR A 93 15.50 32.04 -19.41
N ASP A 94 16.03 33.09 -20.05
CA ASP A 94 15.50 34.47 -19.95
C ASP A 94 14.15 34.65 -20.67
N GLU A 95 13.91 34.00 -21.81
CA GLU A 95 12.61 34.05 -22.49
C GLU A 95 11.52 33.35 -21.71
N PHE A 96 11.79 32.15 -21.15
CA PHE A 96 10.83 31.41 -20.37
C PHE A 96 10.60 32.01 -18.97
N LEU A 97 11.67 32.41 -18.27
CA LEU A 97 11.56 33.07 -16.97
C LEU A 97 11.11 34.54 -17.08
N GLY A 98 11.37 35.24 -18.18
CA GLY A 98 10.93 36.62 -18.39
C GLY A 98 9.41 36.77 -18.27
N PHE A 99 8.66 35.78 -18.74
CA PHE A 99 7.20 35.68 -18.56
C PHE A 99 6.76 35.37 -17.13
N LEU A 100 7.56 34.60 -16.37
CA LEU A 100 7.22 34.11 -15.03
C LEU A 100 7.88 34.91 -13.90
N ARG A 101 8.85 35.80 -14.20
CA ARG A 101 9.53 36.67 -13.21
C ARG A 101 8.59 37.45 -12.28
N PRO A 102 7.40 37.92 -12.70
CA PRO A 102 6.47 38.54 -11.77
C PRO A 102 5.93 37.62 -10.67
N PHE A 103 6.03 36.29 -10.87
CA PHE A 103 5.59 35.27 -9.92
C PHE A 103 6.74 34.70 -9.08
N ASP A 104 8.01 35.05 -9.43
CA ASP A 104 9.17 34.70 -8.62
C ASP A 104 9.25 35.68 -7.44
N VAL A 105 8.80 35.23 -6.29
CA VAL A 105 8.90 35.99 -5.04
C VAL A 105 10.39 35.98 -4.62
N ALA A 106 11.12 37.02 -5.01
CA ALA A 106 12.51 37.21 -4.62
C ALA A 106 12.62 37.14 -3.10
N GLY A 107 13.30 36.12 -2.58
CA GLY A 107 13.54 36.01 -1.14
C GLY A 107 13.49 34.59 -0.53
N PHE A 108 13.29 33.51 -1.31
CA PHE A 108 13.53 32.18 -0.78
C PHE A 108 15.05 31.95 -0.67
N SER A 109 15.54 32.06 0.59
CA SER A 109 16.95 31.79 0.90
C SER A 109 17.35 30.36 0.50
N ASP A 110 18.54 30.21 -0.11
CA ASP A 110 19.15 28.90 -0.41
C ASP A 110 19.58 28.14 0.86
N HIS A 111 19.39 28.74 2.03
CA HIS A 111 19.69 28.12 3.30
C HIS A 111 18.51 27.33 3.84
N PHE A 112 18.83 26.37 4.70
CA PHE A 112 17.81 25.59 5.40
C PHE A 112 16.93 26.53 6.24
N PRO A 113 15.59 26.45 6.14
CA PRO A 113 14.67 27.39 6.82
C PRO A 113 14.46 26.99 8.30
N TRP A 114 15.53 27.09 9.11
CA TRP A 114 15.56 26.63 10.49
C TRP A 114 14.44 27.19 11.34
N GLU A 115 14.16 28.48 11.23
CA GLU A 115 13.14 29.15 12.06
C GLU A 115 11.74 28.63 11.74
N LEU A 116 11.36 28.64 10.45
CA LEU A 116 10.06 28.15 10.01
C LEU A 116 9.91 26.63 10.25
N PHE A 117 10.98 25.87 10.04
CA PHE A 117 10.97 24.43 10.29
C PHE A 117 10.85 24.13 11.79
N ALA A 118 11.63 24.79 12.66
CA ALA A 118 11.55 24.64 14.11
C ALA A 118 10.16 25.05 14.64
N LEU A 119 9.60 26.18 14.16
CA LEU A 119 8.24 26.57 14.48
C LEU A 119 7.22 25.52 14.06
N THR A 120 7.38 24.96 12.84
CA THR A 120 6.49 23.92 12.33
C THR A 120 6.53 22.67 13.20
N VAL A 121 7.74 22.21 13.59
CA VAL A 121 7.91 21.06 14.48
C VAL A 121 7.32 21.33 15.87
N MET A 122 7.57 22.51 16.43
CA MET A 122 6.99 22.92 17.71
C MET A 122 5.45 22.90 17.64
N LEU A 123 4.89 23.53 16.63
CA LEU A 123 3.43 23.54 16.41
C LEU A 123 2.88 22.13 16.25
N TYR A 124 3.56 21.23 15.53
CA TYR A 124 3.16 19.83 15.41
C TYR A 124 3.09 19.12 16.77
N LEU A 125 4.09 19.31 17.63
CA LEU A 125 4.14 18.67 18.95
C LEU A 125 3.01 19.13 19.87
N ILE A 126 2.62 20.42 19.77
CA ILE A 126 1.56 21.02 20.61
C ILE A 126 0.18 21.03 19.93
N ALA A 127 0.09 20.77 18.63
CA ALA A 127 -1.15 20.81 17.84
C ALA A 127 -2.25 19.86 18.36
N ARG A 128 -1.87 18.82 19.08
CA ARG A 128 -2.80 17.86 19.69
C ARG A 128 -3.69 18.47 20.77
N TRP A 129 -3.29 19.60 21.35
CA TRP A 129 -3.99 20.22 22.50
C TRP A 129 -5.06 21.23 22.09
N HIS A 130 -4.94 21.85 20.88
CA HIS A 130 -5.89 22.86 20.45
C HIS A 130 -6.09 22.94 18.94
N PRO A 131 -7.34 23.08 18.43
CA PRO A 131 -7.62 23.13 16.99
C PRO A 131 -6.93 24.26 16.25
N VAL A 132 -6.78 25.44 16.86
CA VAL A 132 -6.08 26.59 16.25
C VAL A 132 -4.62 26.26 15.99
N LEU A 133 -3.95 25.57 16.93
CA LEU A 133 -2.56 25.16 16.75
C LEU A 133 -2.39 24.13 15.61
N LYS A 134 -3.38 23.25 15.43
CA LYS A 134 -3.41 22.36 14.25
C LYS A 134 -3.47 23.13 12.95
N PHE A 135 -4.30 24.16 12.90
CA PHE A 135 -4.43 25.01 11.71
C PHE A 135 -3.15 25.82 11.45
N ALA A 136 -2.57 26.43 12.49
CA ALA A 136 -1.28 27.11 12.39
C ALA A 136 -0.16 26.18 11.91
N PHE A 137 -0.08 24.95 12.46
CA PHE A 137 0.85 23.93 12.00
C PHE A 137 0.68 23.63 10.51
N LEU A 138 -0.56 23.46 10.05
CA LEU A 138 -0.83 23.15 8.65
C LEU A 138 -0.43 24.29 7.72
N ILE A 139 -0.68 25.55 8.10
CA ILE A 139 -0.23 26.72 7.33
C ILE A 139 1.30 26.69 7.18
N CYS A 140 2.03 26.58 8.30
CA CYS A 140 3.49 26.53 8.27
C CYS A 140 4.00 25.33 7.44
N GLY A 141 3.39 24.15 7.62
CA GLY A 141 3.75 22.95 6.88
C GLY A 141 3.52 23.06 5.38
N PHE A 142 2.37 23.57 4.97
CA PHE A 142 2.08 23.82 3.56
C PHE A 142 2.98 24.91 2.97
N SER A 143 3.35 25.94 3.74
CA SER A 143 4.31 26.95 3.29
C SER A 143 5.68 26.36 2.98
N LEU A 144 6.17 25.44 3.83
CA LEU A 144 7.42 24.71 3.54
C LEU A 144 7.30 23.82 2.28
N CYS A 145 6.16 23.19 2.06
CA CYS A 145 5.92 22.41 0.85
C CYS A 145 5.87 23.30 -0.41
N LEU A 146 5.19 24.44 -0.33
CA LEU A 146 5.12 25.41 -1.43
C LEU A 146 6.50 26.03 -1.74
N ARG A 147 7.29 26.32 -0.69
CA ARG A 147 8.69 26.77 -0.84
C ARG A 147 9.49 25.78 -1.68
N TYR A 148 9.39 24.48 -1.38
CA TYR A 148 10.06 23.45 -2.16
C TYR A 148 9.59 23.44 -3.62
N LEU A 149 8.28 23.39 -3.88
CA LEU A 149 7.72 23.32 -5.23
C LEU A 149 8.03 24.56 -6.06
N HIS A 150 8.01 25.76 -5.44
CA HIS A 150 8.38 27.01 -6.07
C HIS A 150 9.84 26.96 -6.50
N TRP A 151 10.76 26.65 -5.56
CA TRP A 151 12.18 26.52 -5.85
C TRP A 151 12.46 25.47 -6.95
N ARG A 152 11.77 24.34 -6.92
CA ARG A 152 11.89 23.30 -7.96
C ARG A 152 11.55 23.82 -9.34
N PHE A 153 10.51 24.63 -9.46
CA PHE A 153 10.06 25.18 -10.73
C PHE A 153 10.99 26.29 -11.25
N PHE A 154 11.37 27.25 -10.40
CA PHE A 154 12.09 28.43 -10.84
C PHE A 154 13.61 28.26 -10.88
N HIS A 155 14.19 27.32 -10.12
CA HIS A 155 15.64 27.25 -9.95
C HIS A 155 16.28 25.91 -10.30
N THR A 156 15.51 24.88 -10.66
CA THR A 156 16.11 23.53 -10.81
C THR A 156 15.75 22.79 -12.09
N LEU A 157 14.95 23.39 -12.95
CA LEU A 157 14.64 22.78 -14.24
C LEU A 157 15.89 22.77 -15.11
N ASN A 158 16.22 21.61 -15.70
CA ASN A 158 17.42 21.44 -16.51
C ASN A 158 17.14 21.84 -17.95
N PHE A 159 17.44 23.09 -18.29
CA PHE A 159 17.33 23.62 -19.66
C PHE A 159 18.56 23.33 -20.52
N LEU A 160 19.64 22.80 -19.94
CA LEU A 160 20.91 22.57 -20.62
C LEU A 160 20.85 21.39 -21.60
N GLU A 161 20.04 20.42 -21.27
CA GLU A 161 19.91 19.16 -22.00
C GLU A 161 18.45 18.91 -22.34
N THR A 162 18.10 18.64 -23.60
CA THR A 162 16.73 18.38 -24.01
C THR A 162 16.12 17.19 -23.24
N GLY A 163 16.91 16.12 -23.06
CA GLY A 163 16.49 14.96 -22.24
C GLY A 163 16.38 15.31 -20.76
N GLY A 164 17.28 16.15 -20.24
CA GLY A 164 17.27 16.67 -18.87
C GLY A 164 16.04 17.51 -18.59
N LEU A 165 15.65 18.40 -19.51
CA LEU A 165 14.45 19.22 -19.38
C LEU A 165 13.17 18.37 -19.29
N PHE A 166 13.03 17.37 -20.18
CA PHE A 166 11.86 16.50 -20.18
C PHE A 166 11.66 15.79 -18.85
N ILE A 167 12.71 15.13 -18.33
CA ILE A 167 12.61 14.41 -17.06
C ILE A 167 12.44 15.36 -15.87
N SER A 168 13.05 16.55 -15.91
CA SER A 168 12.97 17.59 -14.90
C SER A 168 11.54 18.13 -14.76
N VAL A 169 10.89 18.44 -15.88
CA VAL A 169 9.48 18.88 -15.92
C VAL A 169 8.54 17.74 -15.51
N ALA A 170 8.78 16.52 -16.00
CA ALA A 170 7.98 15.37 -15.62
C ALA A 170 8.06 15.09 -14.10
N LEU A 171 9.26 15.19 -13.52
CA LEU A 171 9.47 15.04 -12.10
C LEU A 171 8.75 16.13 -11.30
N TRP A 172 8.91 17.39 -11.70
CA TRP A 172 8.22 18.49 -11.05
C TRP A 172 6.69 18.32 -11.10
N ALA A 173 6.15 17.92 -12.26
CA ALA A 173 4.72 17.65 -12.41
C ALA A 173 4.24 16.48 -11.50
N ALA A 174 5.06 15.44 -11.33
CA ALA A 174 4.77 14.34 -10.43
C ALA A 174 4.81 14.78 -8.95
N GLU A 175 5.76 15.65 -8.57
CA GLU A 175 5.85 16.25 -7.23
C GLU A 175 4.65 17.16 -6.94
N LEU A 176 4.26 17.99 -7.92
CA LEU A 176 3.07 18.83 -7.84
C LEU A 176 1.79 18.00 -7.70
N TYR A 177 1.68 16.90 -8.48
CA TYR A 177 0.59 15.93 -8.35
C TYR A 177 0.54 15.35 -6.92
N ALA A 178 1.66 14.86 -6.41
CA ALA A 178 1.72 14.28 -5.05
C ALA A 178 1.32 15.30 -3.99
N PHE A 179 1.78 16.54 -4.09
CA PHE A 179 1.39 17.61 -3.18
C PHE A 179 -0.09 17.96 -3.29
N SER A 180 -0.62 18.10 -4.52
CA SER A 180 -2.04 18.42 -4.74
C SER A 180 -2.97 17.34 -4.18
N THR A 181 -2.58 16.06 -4.22
CA THR A 181 -3.36 14.99 -3.57
C THR A 181 -3.41 15.15 -2.05
N VAL A 182 -2.35 15.64 -1.41
CA VAL A 182 -2.34 15.95 0.04
C VAL A 182 -3.24 17.14 0.34
N VAL A 183 -3.23 18.18 -0.49
CA VAL A 183 -4.14 19.33 -0.34
C VAL A 183 -5.61 18.90 -0.51
N LEU A 184 -5.89 18.07 -1.53
CA LEU A 184 -7.23 17.53 -1.74
C LEU A 184 -7.66 16.59 -0.60
N LEU A 185 -6.75 15.83 -0.03
CA LEU A 185 -7.01 15.03 1.18
C LEU A 185 -7.36 15.94 2.36
N PHE A 186 -6.64 17.05 2.54
CA PHE A 186 -6.99 18.05 3.57
C PHE A 186 -8.41 18.57 3.39
N ILE A 187 -8.81 18.92 2.16
CA ILE A 187 -10.18 19.39 1.88
C ILE A 187 -11.21 18.32 2.23
N GLN A 188 -10.94 17.05 1.93
CA GLN A 188 -11.86 15.95 2.18
C GLN A 188 -12.04 15.63 3.68
N VAL A 189 -10.95 15.68 4.45
CA VAL A 189 -10.92 15.21 5.84
C VAL A 189 -10.91 16.40 6.83
N GLY A 190 -10.20 17.50 6.53
CA GLY A 190 -9.95 18.60 7.44
C GLY A 190 -11.18 19.43 7.74
N VAL A 191 -12.10 19.58 6.78
CA VAL A 191 -13.39 20.27 6.98
C VAL A 191 -14.30 19.50 7.95
N GLY A 192 -14.10 18.18 8.07
CA GLY A 192 -14.81 17.30 8.99
C GLY A 192 -14.19 17.21 10.40
N TRP A 193 -13.25 18.08 10.79
CA TRP A 193 -12.61 18.04 12.11
C TRP A 193 -13.56 18.19 13.30
N ARG A 194 -14.73 18.75 13.09
CA ARG A 194 -15.87 18.59 13.98
C ARG A 194 -16.72 17.41 13.50
N ARG A 195 -16.17 16.20 13.60
CA ARG A 195 -16.95 14.97 13.41
C ARG A 195 -18.00 14.88 14.51
N GLN A 196 -19.12 15.57 14.32
CA GLN A 196 -20.31 15.16 14.99
C GLN A 196 -20.84 13.95 14.21
N PRO A 197 -21.00 12.79 14.86
CA PRO A 197 -21.74 11.71 14.23
C PRO A 197 -23.06 12.29 13.75
N LEU A 198 -23.43 12.07 12.50
CA LEU A 198 -24.76 12.45 12.04
C LEU A 198 -25.71 11.49 12.77
N HIS A 199 -26.40 11.99 13.77
CA HIS A 199 -27.45 11.23 14.40
C HIS A 199 -28.64 11.18 13.44
N PRO A 200 -29.27 10.00 13.24
CA PRO A 200 -30.50 9.94 12.50
C PRO A 200 -31.53 10.84 13.18
N PRO A 201 -32.39 11.53 12.42
CA PRO A 201 -33.52 12.23 13.01
C PRO A 201 -34.39 11.22 13.79
N GLU A 202 -35.02 11.66 14.87
CA GLU A 202 -35.96 10.80 15.59
C GLU A 202 -37.06 10.35 14.61
N PRO A 203 -37.20 9.05 14.38
CA PRO A 203 -38.22 8.55 13.47
C PRO A 203 -39.61 8.83 14.07
N THR A 204 -40.50 9.36 13.28
CA THR A 204 -41.92 9.47 13.64
C THR A 204 -42.48 8.10 14.03
N GLN A 205 -43.34 8.04 15.04
CA GLN A 205 -43.97 6.78 15.42
C GLN A 205 -44.59 6.08 14.20
N GLY A 206 -44.23 4.82 13.98
CA GLY A 206 -44.68 4.04 12.82
C GLY A 206 -43.83 4.16 11.56
N PHE A 207 -42.65 4.81 11.59
CA PHE A 207 -41.72 4.86 10.44
C PHE A 207 -41.07 3.47 10.22
N ALA A 208 -41.64 2.67 9.33
CA ALA A 208 -41.15 1.36 8.94
C ALA A 208 -41.30 1.17 7.41
N PRO A 209 -40.45 1.85 6.61
CA PRO A 209 -40.51 1.76 5.16
C PRO A 209 -40.24 0.35 4.67
N SER A 210 -40.87 -0.03 3.55
CA SER A 210 -40.60 -1.31 2.88
C SER A 210 -39.20 -1.29 2.23
N VAL A 211 -38.47 -2.41 2.36
CA VAL A 211 -37.08 -2.53 1.94
C VAL A 211 -36.91 -3.68 0.97
N ASP A 212 -36.42 -3.37 -0.24
CA ASP A 212 -35.99 -4.36 -1.23
C ASP A 212 -34.45 -4.54 -1.13
N VAL A 213 -34.00 -5.74 -0.81
CA VAL A 213 -32.57 -6.08 -0.71
C VAL A 213 -32.11 -6.75 -1.99
N PHE A 214 -31.22 -6.09 -2.74
CA PHE A 214 -30.69 -6.55 -4.02
C PHE A 214 -29.32 -7.18 -3.86
N ILE A 215 -29.15 -8.42 -4.29
CA ILE A 215 -27.90 -9.18 -4.27
C ILE A 215 -27.58 -9.60 -5.71
N PRO A 216 -26.87 -8.76 -6.50
CA PRO A 216 -26.46 -9.10 -7.86
C PRO A 216 -25.37 -10.16 -7.85
N ILE A 217 -25.54 -11.22 -8.64
CA ILE A 217 -24.56 -12.30 -8.82
C ILE A 217 -24.29 -12.52 -10.31
N TYR A 218 -23.07 -12.92 -10.64
CA TYR A 218 -22.63 -13.26 -11.99
C TYR A 218 -21.86 -14.60 -12.02
N SER A 219 -20.63 -14.62 -11.54
CA SER A 219 -19.75 -15.80 -11.61
C SER A 219 -19.30 -16.32 -10.25
N GLU A 220 -19.75 -15.70 -9.18
CA GLU A 220 -19.42 -16.07 -7.82
C GLU A 220 -20.02 -17.43 -7.49
N SER A 221 -19.38 -18.18 -6.57
CA SER A 221 -19.85 -19.50 -6.15
C SER A 221 -21.11 -19.41 -5.26
N CYS A 222 -21.92 -20.47 -5.28
CA CYS A 222 -23.07 -20.59 -4.38
C CYS A 222 -22.67 -20.55 -2.90
N GLU A 223 -21.47 -21.01 -2.54
CA GLU A 223 -20.96 -20.93 -1.15
C GLU A 223 -20.77 -19.50 -0.68
N ILE A 224 -20.37 -18.58 -1.58
CA ILE A 224 -20.23 -17.14 -1.27
C ILE A 224 -21.63 -16.52 -1.12
N LEU A 225 -22.53 -16.80 -2.06
CA LEU A 225 -23.91 -16.31 -2.03
C LEU A 225 -24.66 -16.79 -0.78
N GLU A 226 -24.49 -18.05 -0.36
CA GLU A 226 -25.10 -18.61 0.84
C GLU A 226 -24.81 -17.76 2.08
N LYS A 227 -23.54 -17.36 2.28
CA LYS A 227 -23.12 -16.53 3.41
C LYS A 227 -23.87 -15.18 3.41
N THR A 228 -24.00 -14.56 2.25
CA THR A 228 -24.70 -13.27 2.12
C THR A 228 -26.20 -13.42 2.30
N LEU A 229 -26.81 -14.50 1.81
CA LEU A 229 -28.23 -14.80 2.02
C LEU A 229 -28.56 -15.05 3.51
N VAL A 230 -27.68 -15.76 4.22
CA VAL A 230 -27.83 -15.96 5.68
C VAL A 230 -27.83 -14.61 6.39
N GLY A 231 -26.86 -13.72 6.07
CA GLY A 231 -26.81 -12.39 6.68
C GLY A 231 -28.05 -11.53 6.32
N ALA A 232 -28.42 -11.50 5.04
CA ALA A 232 -29.57 -10.73 4.57
C ALA A 232 -30.89 -11.21 5.21
N SER A 233 -31.05 -12.51 5.36
CA SER A 233 -32.24 -13.09 6.02
C SER A 233 -32.28 -12.73 7.51
N ALA A 234 -31.11 -12.65 8.18
CA ALA A 234 -30.99 -12.37 9.60
C ALA A 234 -31.12 -10.88 9.96
N MET A 235 -31.08 -9.94 9.00
CA MET A 235 -31.27 -8.52 9.29
C MET A 235 -32.62 -8.24 9.95
N GLU A 236 -32.62 -7.46 11.02
CA GLU A 236 -33.80 -7.08 11.79
C GLU A 236 -34.61 -6.00 11.07
N HIS A 237 -35.66 -6.38 10.37
CA HIS A 237 -36.66 -5.45 9.77
C HIS A 237 -37.93 -6.19 9.34
N GLY A 238 -39.08 -5.67 9.74
CA GLY A 238 -40.37 -6.36 9.52
C GLY A 238 -40.84 -6.39 8.06
N HIS A 239 -40.46 -5.40 7.25
CA HIS A 239 -40.94 -5.23 5.85
C HIS A 239 -39.79 -5.30 4.85
N LYS A 240 -38.95 -6.36 4.92
CA LYS A 240 -37.90 -6.57 3.92
C LYS A 240 -38.23 -7.71 2.96
N ARG A 241 -37.78 -7.58 1.70
CA ARG A 241 -37.82 -8.62 0.68
C ARG A 241 -36.42 -8.75 0.09
N ILE A 242 -35.96 -9.98 -0.11
CA ILE A 242 -34.61 -10.27 -0.63
C ILE A 242 -34.74 -10.73 -2.07
N TYR A 243 -33.93 -10.16 -2.95
CA TYR A 243 -33.92 -10.48 -4.38
C TYR A 243 -32.48 -10.84 -4.79
N VAL A 244 -32.33 -12.04 -5.37
CA VAL A 244 -31.08 -12.48 -6.00
C VAL A 244 -31.17 -12.18 -7.49
N LEU A 245 -30.28 -11.32 -7.97
CA LEU A 245 -30.28 -10.81 -9.33
C LEU A 245 -29.20 -11.56 -10.13
N ASP A 246 -29.57 -12.62 -10.84
CA ASP A 246 -28.61 -13.49 -11.52
C ASP A 246 -28.47 -13.17 -13.01
N ASP A 247 -27.33 -12.58 -13.35
CA ASP A 247 -26.95 -12.25 -14.74
C ASP A 247 -26.34 -13.45 -15.49
N SER A 248 -26.01 -14.53 -14.76
CA SER A 248 -25.48 -15.78 -15.33
C SER A 248 -26.57 -16.81 -15.69
N HIS A 249 -27.73 -16.71 -15.08
CA HIS A 249 -28.91 -17.60 -15.28
C HIS A 249 -28.66 -19.05 -14.85
N ARG A 250 -28.07 -19.24 -13.66
CA ARG A 250 -27.76 -20.56 -13.11
C ARG A 250 -28.91 -21.13 -12.31
N GLU A 251 -29.26 -22.38 -12.59
CA GLU A 251 -30.34 -23.09 -11.87
C GLU A 251 -29.97 -23.28 -10.38
N GLU A 252 -28.69 -23.57 -10.08
CA GLU A 252 -28.22 -23.71 -8.70
C GLU A 252 -28.40 -22.44 -7.84
N VAL A 253 -28.30 -21.25 -8.47
CA VAL A 253 -28.52 -19.96 -7.81
C VAL A 253 -30.02 -19.76 -7.55
N CYS A 254 -30.90 -20.16 -8.48
CA CYS A 254 -32.35 -20.11 -8.31
C CYS A 254 -32.79 -20.97 -7.10
N LEU A 255 -32.36 -22.23 -7.08
CA LEU A 255 -32.67 -23.17 -6.00
C LEU A 255 -32.17 -22.66 -4.64
N LEU A 256 -30.95 -22.09 -4.62
CA LEU A 256 -30.40 -21.52 -3.39
C LEU A 256 -31.20 -20.31 -2.91
N ALA A 257 -31.61 -19.42 -3.82
CA ALA A 257 -32.44 -18.26 -3.49
C ALA A 257 -33.79 -18.69 -2.88
N GLU A 258 -34.48 -19.63 -3.50
CA GLU A 258 -35.75 -20.18 -3.02
C GLU A 258 -35.61 -20.80 -1.64
N ARG A 259 -34.53 -21.54 -1.36
CA ARG A 259 -34.23 -22.14 -0.06
C ARG A 259 -34.15 -21.13 1.08
N PHE A 260 -33.65 -19.91 0.78
CA PHE A 260 -33.56 -18.79 1.74
C PHE A 260 -34.79 -17.88 1.72
N GLY A 261 -35.84 -18.21 0.96
CA GLY A 261 -37.06 -17.39 0.83
C GLY A 261 -36.79 -16.08 0.07
N ALA A 262 -35.71 -16.05 -0.71
CA ALA A 262 -35.39 -14.91 -1.59
C ALA A 262 -36.04 -15.09 -2.98
N THR A 263 -36.47 -14.00 -3.58
CA THR A 263 -37.00 -13.99 -4.94
C THR A 263 -35.86 -13.97 -5.95
N TYR A 264 -35.85 -14.92 -6.87
CA TYR A 264 -34.89 -14.97 -7.97
C TYR A 264 -35.33 -14.08 -9.13
N ILE A 265 -34.47 -13.18 -9.60
CA ILE A 265 -34.70 -12.35 -10.79
C ILE A 265 -33.63 -12.67 -11.82
N LYS A 266 -34.06 -13.02 -13.01
CA LYS A 266 -33.18 -13.29 -14.15
C LYS A 266 -32.68 -11.98 -14.75
N GLY A 267 -31.35 -11.74 -14.70
CA GLY A 267 -30.73 -10.50 -15.17
C GLY A 267 -30.76 -10.34 -16.71
N PRO A 268 -30.61 -9.12 -17.22
CA PRO A 268 -30.71 -8.80 -18.65
C PRO A 268 -29.43 -9.13 -19.43
N ARG A 269 -28.33 -9.49 -18.77
CA ARG A 269 -26.99 -9.67 -19.36
C ARG A 269 -26.47 -8.44 -20.12
N GLN A 270 -26.90 -7.26 -19.71
CA GLN A 270 -26.51 -5.98 -20.31
C GLN A 270 -26.09 -5.00 -19.23
N HIS A 271 -25.08 -4.18 -19.51
CA HIS A 271 -24.56 -3.15 -18.61
C HIS A 271 -24.11 -3.66 -17.22
N ALA A 272 -23.71 -4.94 -17.14
CA ALA A 272 -23.18 -5.56 -15.93
C ALA A 272 -24.07 -5.31 -14.68
N LYS A 273 -23.48 -5.00 -13.53
CA LYS A 273 -24.21 -4.79 -12.26
C LYS A 273 -25.26 -3.70 -12.34
N ALA A 274 -24.95 -2.53 -12.93
CA ALA A 274 -25.91 -1.42 -13.03
C ALA A 274 -27.15 -1.79 -13.87
N GLY A 275 -26.96 -2.52 -14.98
CA GLY A 275 -28.05 -3.02 -15.79
C GLY A 275 -28.93 -4.02 -15.05
N ASN A 276 -28.31 -4.90 -14.28
CA ASN A 276 -29.00 -5.87 -13.44
C ASN A 276 -29.83 -5.20 -12.33
N LEU A 277 -29.24 -4.20 -11.64
CA LEU A 277 -29.95 -3.40 -10.65
C LEU A 277 -31.13 -2.63 -11.27
N ASN A 278 -30.94 -2.00 -12.44
CA ASN A 278 -32.00 -1.27 -13.14
C ASN A 278 -33.13 -2.19 -13.59
N HIS A 279 -32.82 -3.41 -14.03
CA HIS A 279 -33.82 -4.42 -14.37
C HIS A 279 -34.65 -4.81 -13.14
N ALA A 280 -34.00 -5.03 -11.98
CA ALA A 280 -34.70 -5.34 -10.73
C ALA A 280 -35.62 -4.19 -10.27
N LEU A 281 -35.24 -2.93 -10.50
CA LEU A 281 -36.08 -1.77 -10.17
C LEU A 281 -37.44 -1.81 -10.87
N THR A 282 -37.53 -2.38 -12.06
CA THR A 282 -38.79 -2.47 -12.82
C THR A 282 -39.72 -3.57 -12.30
N GLN A 283 -39.22 -4.50 -11.51
CA GLN A 283 -39.95 -5.65 -10.98
C GLN A 283 -40.25 -5.59 -9.49
N THR A 284 -39.79 -4.52 -8.82
CA THR A 284 -39.85 -4.38 -7.36
C THR A 284 -40.41 -3.02 -6.98
N ASN A 285 -40.91 -2.86 -5.75
CA ASN A 285 -41.65 -1.65 -5.35
C ASN A 285 -41.38 -1.16 -3.91
N GLY A 286 -40.37 -1.70 -3.23
CA GLY A 286 -40.00 -1.24 -1.88
C GLY A 286 -39.60 0.24 -1.89
N GLU A 287 -39.92 0.96 -0.82
CA GLU A 287 -39.60 2.38 -0.68
C GLU A 287 -38.09 2.64 -0.59
N LEU A 288 -37.37 1.70 0.03
CA LEU A 288 -35.92 1.71 0.13
C LEU A 288 -35.34 0.52 -0.63
N ILE A 289 -34.14 0.70 -1.15
CA ILE A 289 -33.39 -0.30 -1.89
C ILE A 289 -32.05 -0.47 -1.18
N VAL A 290 -31.67 -1.69 -0.83
CA VAL A 290 -30.36 -2.05 -0.28
C VAL A 290 -29.58 -2.79 -1.34
N VAL A 291 -28.31 -2.47 -1.51
CA VAL A 291 -27.43 -3.16 -2.45
C VAL A 291 -26.27 -3.80 -1.70
N PHE A 292 -26.16 -5.12 -1.80
CA PHE A 292 -25.00 -5.90 -1.35
C PHE A 292 -24.36 -6.63 -2.53
N ASP A 293 -23.05 -6.58 -2.66
CA ASP A 293 -22.34 -7.52 -3.51
C ASP A 293 -22.50 -8.95 -2.98
N THR A 294 -22.42 -9.93 -3.87
CA THR A 294 -22.60 -11.35 -3.52
C THR A 294 -21.71 -11.80 -2.35
N ASP A 295 -20.58 -11.16 -2.15
CA ASP A 295 -19.59 -11.48 -1.12
C ASP A 295 -19.57 -10.52 0.08
N HIS A 296 -20.61 -9.69 0.23
CA HIS A 296 -20.77 -8.77 1.35
C HIS A 296 -21.91 -9.23 2.27
N ILE A 297 -21.55 -9.77 3.42
CA ILE A 297 -22.46 -10.36 4.41
C ILE A 297 -22.90 -9.26 5.38
N PRO A 298 -24.18 -8.85 5.41
CA PRO A 298 -24.66 -7.88 6.37
C PRO A 298 -24.76 -8.48 7.78
N VAL A 299 -24.57 -7.63 8.80
CA VAL A 299 -24.86 -7.98 10.20
C VAL A 299 -26.33 -7.80 10.51
N THR A 300 -26.79 -8.40 11.60
CA THR A 300 -28.23 -8.36 11.99
C THR A 300 -28.78 -6.95 12.13
N THR A 301 -27.97 -6.01 12.62
CA THR A 301 -28.37 -4.63 12.92
C THR A 301 -28.26 -3.67 11.73
N PHE A 302 -27.88 -4.13 10.54
CA PHE A 302 -27.64 -3.27 9.38
C PHE A 302 -28.79 -2.32 9.08
N LEU A 303 -30.02 -2.81 8.96
CA LEU A 303 -31.21 -2.00 8.68
C LEU A 303 -31.60 -1.11 9.86
N ALA A 304 -31.49 -1.62 11.10
CA ALA A 304 -31.77 -0.83 12.30
C ALA A 304 -30.85 0.39 12.40
N GLU A 305 -29.61 0.30 11.93
CA GLU A 305 -28.62 1.40 11.96
C GLU A 305 -28.73 2.35 10.76
N THR A 306 -29.29 1.91 9.63
CA THR A 306 -29.28 2.71 8.37
C THR A 306 -30.65 3.30 8.02
N VAL A 307 -31.75 2.58 8.23
CA VAL A 307 -33.11 3.01 7.85
C VAL A 307 -33.56 4.31 8.55
N PRO A 308 -33.23 4.56 9.84
CA PRO A 308 -33.68 5.76 10.53
C PRO A 308 -33.25 7.08 9.87
N TYR A 309 -32.14 7.11 9.11
CA TYR A 309 -31.72 8.31 8.37
C TYR A 309 -32.70 8.75 7.30
N PHE A 310 -33.54 7.84 6.81
CA PHE A 310 -34.55 8.14 5.78
C PHE A 310 -35.82 8.82 6.34
N ALA A 311 -35.87 9.10 7.63
CA ALA A 311 -36.87 10.02 8.18
C ALA A 311 -36.66 11.47 7.63
N ASP A 312 -35.42 11.85 7.22
CA ASP A 312 -35.19 13.04 6.39
C ASP A 312 -35.68 12.74 4.95
N PRO A 313 -36.73 13.45 4.44
CA PRO A 313 -37.23 13.23 3.08
C PRO A 313 -36.22 13.54 1.98
N LYS A 314 -35.16 14.33 2.26
CA LYS A 314 -34.08 14.65 1.33
C LYS A 314 -32.93 13.64 1.37
N MET A 315 -32.98 12.62 2.25
CA MET A 315 -31.96 11.59 2.30
C MET A 315 -32.09 10.69 1.06
N GLY A 316 -31.07 10.78 0.17
CA GLY A 316 -31.01 9.97 -1.05
C GLY A 316 -30.43 8.60 -0.82
N PHE A 317 -29.34 8.53 -0.04
CA PHE A 317 -28.71 7.27 0.28
C PHE A 317 -27.89 7.33 1.57
N VAL A 318 -27.66 6.12 2.14
CA VAL A 318 -26.81 5.89 3.32
C VAL A 318 -25.78 4.85 2.94
N GLN A 319 -24.49 5.13 3.18
CA GLN A 319 -23.37 4.23 2.92
C GLN A 319 -22.73 3.77 4.23
N THR A 320 -22.32 2.51 4.29
CA THR A 320 -21.49 1.94 5.37
C THR A 320 -20.09 1.61 4.87
N PRO A 321 -19.03 1.54 5.72
CA PRO A 321 -17.69 1.16 5.28
C PRO A 321 -17.68 -0.29 4.76
N HIS A 322 -16.79 -0.58 3.81
CA HIS A 322 -16.44 -1.96 3.49
C HIS A 322 -15.42 -2.47 4.49
N HIS A 323 -15.77 -3.52 5.20
CA HIS A 323 -14.86 -4.29 6.04
C HIS A 323 -14.61 -5.66 5.41
N PHE A 324 -13.40 -6.24 5.63
CA PHE A 324 -13.02 -7.50 5.01
C PHE A 324 -12.62 -8.53 6.07
N TYR A 325 -13.19 -9.74 5.98
CA TYR A 325 -12.91 -10.81 6.92
C TYR A 325 -11.69 -11.66 6.54
N ASN A 326 -11.22 -11.59 5.29
CA ASN A 326 -9.98 -12.21 4.86
C ASN A 326 -8.81 -11.21 4.80
N GLN A 327 -7.58 -11.71 4.80
CA GLN A 327 -6.40 -10.89 4.67
C GLN A 327 -6.21 -10.44 3.22
N ASP A 328 -5.89 -9.15 3.04
CA ASP A 328 -5.51 -8.65 1.73
C ASP A 328 -4.15 -9.21 1.26
N ILE A 329 -3.82 -8.96 0.01
CA ILE A 329 -2.61 -9.48 -0.62
C ILE A 329 -1.33 -9.01 0.11
N PHE A 330 -1.29 -7.79 0.66
CA PHE A 330 -0.13 -7.25 1.39
C PHE A 330 0.02 -7.91 2.76
N GLN A 331 -1.08 -7.97 3.51
CA GLN A 331 -1.14 -8.65 4.81
C GLN A 331 -0.69 -10.09 4.70
N ARG A 332 -1.13 -10.78 3.65
CA ARG A 332 -0.83 -12.19 3.38
C ARG A 332 0.60 -12.40 2.90
N ALA A 333 1.08 -11.59 1.95
CA ALA A 333 2.44 -11.71 1.40
C ALA A 333 3.49 -11.47 2.50
N LEU A 334 3.30 -10.44 3.31
CA LEU A 334 4.22 -10.05 4.38
C LEU A 334 4.06 -10.90 5.65
N GLY A 335 2.97 -11.68 5.76
CA GLY A 335 2.66 -12.46 6.96
C GLY A 335 2.42 -11.59 8.19
N ALA A 336 1.92 -10.38 7.99
CA ALA A 336 1.78 -9.34 9.01
C ALA A 336 0.32 -8.91 9.22
N GLY A 337 -0.64 -9.75 8.81
CA GLY A 337 -2.06 -9.45 8.82
C GLY A 337 -2.59 -8.78 10.09
N PRO A 338 -2.25 -9.23 11.32
CA PRO A 338 -2.72 -8.60 12.54
C PRO A 338 -2.14 -7.19 12.79
N PHE A 339 -1.07 -6.83 12.10
CA PHE A 339 -0.27 -5.64 12.40
C PHE A 339 -0.37 -4.55 11.32
N ILE A 340 -0.81 -4.90 10.11
CA ILE A 340 -0.97 -3.99 8.99
C ILE A 340 -2.47 -3.84 8.69
N PRO A 341 -3.02 -2.60 8.61
CA PRO A 341 -4.40 -2.40 8.23
C PRO A 341 -4.64 -2.89 6.79
N ASN A 342 -5.89 -3.20 6.46
CA ASN A 342 -6.28 -3.46 5.07
C ASN A 342 -6.01 -2.21 4.23
N GLU A 343 -5.56 -2.38 3.00
CA GLU A 343 -5.19 -1.26 2.13
C GLU A 343 -6.36 -0.32 1.80
N GLN A 344 -7.60 -0.81 1.89
CA GLN A 344 -8.82 -0.04 1.65
C GLN A 344 -9.36 0.67 2.90
N ASP A 345 -8.87 0.33 4.10
CA ASP A 345 -9.38 0.89 5.35
C ASP A 345 -9.24 2.42 5.42
N LEU A 346 -8.13 2.97 4.90
CA LEU A 346 -7.92 4.42 4.87
C LEU A 346 -9.05 5.13 4.10
N PHE A 347 -9.43 4.59 2.95
CA PHE A 347 -10.49 5.15 2.14
C PHE A 347 -11.86 4.93 2.79
N ASN A 348 -12.16 3.71 3.19
CA ASN A 348 -13.49 3.33 3.70
C ASN A 348 -13.83 4.04 5.00
N HIS A 349 -12.89 4.21 5.93
CA HIS A 349 -13.17 4.84 7.23
C HIS A 349 -12.74 6.30 7.30
N ALA A 350 -11.49 6.61 6.95
CA ALA A 350 -10.96 7.95 7.19
C ALA A 350 -11.46 8.96 6.15
N ILE A 351 -11.41 8.62 4.85
CA ILE A 351 -11.80 9.56 3.79
C ILE A 351 -13.33 9.68 3.72
N GLN A 352 -14.06 8.57 3.65
CA GLN A 352 -15.52 8.58 3.63
C GLN A 352 -16.10 9.17 4.92
N GLY A 353 -15.56 8.77 6.10
CA GLY A 353 -15.93 9.34 7.39
C GLY A 353 -15.63 10.84 7.48
N GLY A 354 -14.52 11.32 6.88
CA GLY A 354 -14.21 12.76 6.79
C GLY A 354 -15.25 13.53 5.97
N ARG A 355 -15.77 12.94 4.90
CA ARG A 355 -16.79 13.53 4.03
C ARG A 355 -18.18 13.60 4.67
N GLN A 356 -18.43 12.79 5.69
CA GLN A 356 -19.69 12.82 6.44
C GLN A 356 -20.03 14.22 6.95
N GLY A 357 -19.05 14.99 7.43
CA GLY A 357 -19.25 16.33 7.99
C GLY A 357 -19.86 17.37 7.03
N TRP A 358 -19.87 17.07 5.70
CA TRP A 358 -20.47 17.90 4.66
C TRP A 358 -21.38 17.11 3.71
N GLN A 359 -21.84 15.93 4.16
CA GLN A 359 -22.77 15.04 3.43
C GLN A 359 -22.27 14.66 2.05
N GLY A 360 -20.96 14.45 1.91
CA GLY A 360 -20.28 14.15 0.64
C GLY A 360 -19.78 12.72 0.52
N ALA A 361 -20.19 11.81 1.41
CA ALA A 361 -19.94 10.40 1.24
C ALA A 361 -20.65 9.90 -0.03
N PHE A 362 -20.02 8.96 -0.75
CA PHE A 362 -20.59 8.39 -1.96
C PHE A 362 -20.68 6.87 -1.88
N PHE A 363 -21.54 6.31 -2.71
CA PHE A 363 -21.71 4.88 -2.87
C PHE A 363 -20.44 4.23 -3.42
N VAL A 364 -20.03 3.13 -2.82
CA VAL A 364 -18.79 2.41 -3.15
C VAL A 364 -19.05 0.98 -3.65
N GLY A 365 -20.26 0.75 -4.16
CA GLY A 365 -20.64 -0.50 -4.81
C GLY A 365 -21.50 -1.40 -3.94
N SER A 366 -21.31 -1.46 -2.63
CA SER A 366 -22.00 -2.37 -1.72
C SER A 366 -22.26 -1.73 -0.35
N GLY A 367 -23.12 -2.34 0.48
CA GLY A 367 -23.42 -1.86 1.82
C GLY A 367 -24.09 -0.49 1.85
N ALA A 368 -24.95 -0.21 0.89
CA ALA A 368 -25.68 1.05 0.81
C ALA A 368 -27.19 0.86 0.75
N VAL A 369 -27.89 1.81 1.32
CA VAL A 369 -29.36 1.93 1.26
C VAL A 369 -29.73 3.18 0.46
N PHE A 370 -30.66 3.07 -0.47
CA PHE A 370 -31.13 4.16 -1.32
C PHE A 370 -32.61 4.40 -1.13
N ARG A 371 -33.03 5.65 -1.24
CA ARG A 371 -34.44 6.01 -1.43
C ARG A 371 -34.83 5.75 -2.90
N ARG A 372 -35.86 4.92 -3.12
CA ARG A 372 -36.27 4.55 -4.50
C ARG A 372 -36.60 5.79 -5.36
N SER A 373 -37.31 6.79 -4.79
CA SER A 373 -37.65 8.02 -5.53
C SER A 373 -36.41 8.81 -5.99
N ALA A 374 -35.31 8.76 -5.21
CA ALA A 374 -34.06 9.41 -5.59
C ALA A 374 -33.41 8.71 -6.80
N ILE A 375 -33.40 7.38 -6.83
CA ILE A 375 -32.92 6.59 -7.98
C ILE A 375 -33.83 6.76 -9.18
N ALA A 376 -35.16 6.79 -8.98
CA ALA A 376 -36.13 7.00 -10.05
C ALA A 376 -35.99 8.38 -10.73
N GLU A 377 -35.60 9.44 -9.98
CA GLU A 377 -35.33 10.77 -10.55
C GLU A 377 -34.12 10.77 -11.51
N LEU A 378 -33.20 9.81 -11.36
CA LEU A 378 -32.09 9.61 -12.28
C LEU A 378 -32.40 8.62 -13.42
N ASN A 379 -33.61 8.07 -13.48
CA ASN A 379 -34.01 6.96 -14.37
C ASN A 379 -33.20 5.67 -14.10
N GLY A 380 -32.74 5.46 -12.85
CA GLY A 380 -31.99 4.29 -12.42
C GLY A 380 -30.53 4.58 -12.07
N PHE A 381 -29.76 3.52 -11.84
CA PHE A 381 -28.32 3.58 -11.64
C PHE A 381 -27.59 3.93 -12.93
N ASN A 382 -26.50 4.69 -12.84
CA ASN A 382 -25.81 5.23 -14.02
C ASN A 382 -25.14 4.12 -14.86
N LEU A 383 -25.34 4.18 -16.18
CA LEU A 383 -24.80 3.19 -17.14
C LEU A 383 -23.61 3.71 -17.96
N MET A 384 -23.20 4.97 -17.78
CA MET A 384 -22.19 5.63 -18.62
C MET A 384 -20.74 5.27 -18.25
N SER A 385 -20.50 4.76 -17.06
CA SER A 385 -19.16 4.40 -16.57
C SER A 385 -19.13 3.01 -15.96
N ILE A 386 -17.94 2.41 -15.93
CA ILE A 386 -17.72 1.09 -15.30
C ILE A 386 -17.86 1.17 -13.76
N THR A 387 -17.67 2.36 -13.19
CA THR A 387 -17.88 2.66 -11.76
C THR A 387 -19.20 3.41 -11.60
N GLU A 388 -20.29 2.67 -11.77
CA GLU A 388 -21.66 3.17 -11.67
C GLU A 388 -21.98 3.77 -10.30
N ASP A 389 -21.29 3.30 -9.27
CA ASP A 389 -21.46 3.64 -7.87
C ASP A 389 -21.13 5.12 -7.59
N ILE A 390 -19.89 5.53 -7.82
CA ILE A 390 -19.47 6.92 -7.66
C ILE A 390 -20.21 7.85 -8.61
N HIS A 391 -20.49 7.39 -9.85
CA HIS A 391 -21.19 8.18 -10.86
C HIS A 391 -22.66 8.44 -10.51
N THR A 392 -23.39 7.40 -10.05
CA THR A 392 -24.76 7.56 -9.53
C THR A 392 -24.82 8.53 -8.36
N SER A 393 -23.86 8.41 -7.42
CA SER A 393 -23.78 9.32 -6.27
C SER A 393 -23.53 10.77 -6.67
N GLN A 394 -22.67 11.01 -7.67
CA GLN A 394 -22.39 12.33 -8.22
C GLN A 394 -23.69 12.99 -8.72
N HIS A 395 -24.50 12.24 -9.47
CA HIS A 395 -25.76 12.73 -10.03
C HIS A 395 -26.85 12.94 -8.96
N LEU A 396 -26.93 12.06 -7.95
CA LEU A 396 -27.82 12.26 -6.79
C LEU A 396 -27.51 13.59 -6.07
N HIS A 397 -26.23 13.82 -5.76
CA HIS A 397 -25.82 15.08 -5.14
C HIS A 397 -26.04 16.30 -6.05
N ALA A 398 -25.88 16.15 -7.36
CA ALA A 398 -26.17 17.20 -8.32
C ALA A 398 -27.67 17.57 -8.38
N LYS A 399 -28.55 16.63 -8.07
CA LYS A 399 -30.01 16.85 -7.90
C LYS A 399 -30.40 17.38 -6.53
N GLY A 400 -29.41 17.52 -5.61
CA GLY A 400 -29.63 18.05 -4.25
C GLY A 400 -30.02 17.01 -3.21
N TRP A 401 -29.98 15.71 -3.54
CA TRP A 401 -30.13 14.66 -2.56
C TRP A 401 -28.96 14.64 -1.60
N LYS A 402 -29.24 14.32 -0.33
CA LYS A 402 -28.24 14.19 0.73
C LYS A 402 -27.73 12.76 0.84
N SER A 403 -26.53 12.59 1.36
CA SER A 403 -25.98 11.30 1.77
C SER A 403 -25.59 11.28 3.24
N ALA A 404 -25.63 10.08 3.83
CA ALA A 404 -25.09 9.83 5.16
C ALA A 404 -24.06 8.70 5.09
N PHE A 405 -23.07 8.77 6.00
CA PHE A 405 -22.09 7.71 6.18
C PHE A 405 -22.16 7.20 7.62
N VAL A 406 -22.47 5.91 7.78
CA VAL A 406 -22.51 5.26 9.09
C VAL A 406 -21.19 4.52 9.28
N ASP A 407 -20.26 5.12 10.03
CA ASP A 407 -18.90 4.58 10.26
C ASP A 407 -18.93 3.41 11.27
N LYS A 408 -19.63 2.38 10.92
CA LYS A 408 -19.74 1.09 11.65
C LYS A 408 -19.58 -0.03 10.64
N ASP A 409 -18.87 -1.09 11.01
CA ASP A 409 -18.68 -2.29 10.16
C ASP A 409 -19.96 -3.14 10.15
N LEU A 410 -20.95 -2.72 9.35
CA LEU A 410 -22.25 -3.34 9.25
C LEU A 410 -22.38 -4.37 8.11
N ALA A 411 -21.37 -4.48 7.27
CA ALA A 411 -21.27 -5.52 6.25
C ALA A 411 -19.81 -5.93 6.08
N VAL A 412 -19.56 -7.24 5.93
CA VAL A 412 -18.21 -7.78 5.82
C VAL A 412 -18.04 -8.59 4.55
N GLY A 413 -16.98 -8.31 3.79
CA GLY A 413 -16.78 -8.85 2.47
C GLY A 413 -15.44 -9.59 2.29
N LEU A 414 -15.17 -9.98 1.05
CA LEU A 414 -13.92 -10.56 0.61
C LEU A 414 -13.08 -9.55 -0.16
N THR A 415 -11.82 -9.38 0.24
CA THR A 415 -10.84 -8.65 -0.57
C THR A 415 -10.14 -9.59 -1.57
N ALA A 416 -9.44 -9.00 -2.56
CA ALA A 416 -8.67 -9.75 -3.55
C ALA A 416 -7.56 -10.58 -2.89
N GLU A 417 -7.47 -11.87 -3.25
CA GLU A 417 -6.58 -12.82 -2.58
C GLU A 417 -5.23 -13.00 -3.27
N ASN A 418 -5.12 -12.63 -4.55
CA ASN A 418 -3.91 -12.75 -5.35
C ASN A 418 -3.64 -11.50 -6.20
N LEU A 419 -2.41 -11.40 -6.74
CA LEU A 419 -1.96 -10.23 -7.49
C LEU A 419 -2.78 -10.00 -8.77
N ALA A 420 -3.14 -11.07 -9.49
CA ALA A 420 -3.92 -10.97 -10.72
C ALA A 420 -5.31 -10.35 -10.47
N SER A 421 -6.04 -10.86 -9.48
CA SER A 421 -7.37 -10.33 -9.07
C SER A 421 -7.27 -8.89 -8.58
N TYR A 422 -6.23 -8.57 -7.82
CA TYR A 422 -5.98 -7.22 -7.32
C TYR A 422 -5.74 -6.22 -8.48
N ILE A 423 -4.90 -6.57 -9.46
CA ILE A 423 -4.66 -5.73 -10.65
C ILE A 423 -5.96 -5.54 -11.46
N VAL A 424 -6.75 -6.60 -11.66
CA VAL A 424 -8.03 -6.53 -12.38
C VAL A 424 -9.00 -5.57 -11.68
N GLN A 425 -9.12 -5.67 -10.36
CA GLN A 425 -9.97 -4.79 -9.55
C GLN A 425 -9.52 -3.33 -9.66
N ARG A 426 -8.21 -3.05 -9.44
CA ARG A 426 -7.66 -1.70 -9.49
C ARG A 426 -7.74 -1.07 -10.88
N ARG A 427 -7.50 -1.87 -11.92
CA ARG A 427 -7.68 -1.43 -13.31
C ARG A 427 -9.12 -1.01 -13.58
N ARG A 428 -10.10 -1.80 -13.15
CA ARG A 428 -11.53 -1.46 -13.31
C ARG A 428 -11.87 -0.13 -12.65
N TRP A 429 -11.45 0.07 -11.39
CA TRP A 429 -11.69 1.30 -10.66
C TRP A 429 -11.02 2.50 -11.33
N MET A 430 -9.75 2.37 -11.72
CA MET A 430 -9.04 3.43 -12.42
C MET A 430 -9.74 3.82 -13.74
N LEU A 431 -10.04 2.85 -14.59
CA LEU A 431 -10.65 3.14 -15.89
C LEU A 431 -12.03 3.77 -15.73
N GLY A 432 -12.86 3.28 -14.80
CA GLY A 432 -14.17 3.85 -14.53
C GLY A 432 -14.10 5.29 -14.00
N CYS A 433 -13.22 5.55 -13.04
CA CYS A 433 -12.99 6.89 -12.50
C CYS A 433 -12.44 7.85 -13.57
N LEU A 434 -11.50 7.41 -14.42
CA LEU A 434 -11.00 8.23 -15.51
C LEU A 434 -12.04 8.45 -16.62
N GLN A 435 -12.95 7.49 -16.87
CA GLN A 435 -14.12 7.73 -17.75
C GLN A 435 -14.97 8.90 -17.24
N ILE A 436 -15.29 8.94 -15.94
CA ILE A 436 -16.05 10.05 -15.35
C ILE A 436 -15.24 11.34 -15.43
N PHE A 437 -13.95 11.29 -15.10
CA PHE A 437 -13.07 12.47 -15.14
C PHE A 437 -13.06 13.16 -16.51
N PHE A 438 -13.04 12.39 -17.62
CA PHE A 438 -12.98 12.96 -18.96
C PHE A 438 -14.36 13.23 -19.58
N LYS A 439 -15.40 12.44 -19.24
CA LYS A 439 -16.72 12.54 -19.88
C LYS A 439 -17.73 13.35 -19.08
N ASP A 440 -17.66 13.29 -17.74
CA ASP A 440 -18.59 13.97 -16.84
C ASP A 440 -17.87 14.53 -15.60
N ASN A 441 -16.94 15.44 -15.87
CA ASN A 441 -16.05 16.01 -14.86
C ASN A 441 -16.84 16.70 -13.74
N PRO A 442 -16.66 16.32 -12.46
CA PRO A 442 -17.40 16.88 -11.36
C PRO A 442 -17.17 18.39 -11.16
N LEU A 443 -16.03 18.94 -11.59
CA LEU A 443 -15.79 20.40 -11.51
C LEU A 443 -16.75 21.18 -12.42
N LEU A 444 -17.20 20.56 -13.51
CA LEU A 444 -18.08 21.15 -14.51
C LEU A 444 -19.55 20.73 -14.33
N CYS A 445 -19.82 19.72 -13.48
CA CYS A 445 -21.16 19.17 -13.27
C CYS A 445 -22.08 20.22 -12.61
N ARG A 446 -23.17 20.55 -13.29
CA ARG A 446 -24.17 21.52 -12.79
C ARG A 446 -24.95 20.92 -11.61
N GLY A 447 -25.29 21.76 -10.63
CA GLY A 447 -26.02 21.34 -9.42
C GLY A 447 -25.11 20.89 -8.25
N LEU A 448 -23.88 20.45 -8.51
CA LEU A 448 -22.93 20.14 -7.43
C LEU A 448 -22.45 21.39 -6.70
N SER A 449 -22.47 21.37 -5.36
CA SER A 449 -21.79 22.38 -4.53
C SER A 449 -20.27 22.31 -4.72
N LEU A 450 -19.54 23.40 -4.42
CA LEU A 450 -18.08 23.43 -4.54
C LEU A 450 -17.40 22.28 -3.75
N ARG A 451 -17.91 21.98 -2.55
CA ARG A 451 -17.37 20.88 -1.72
C ARG A 451 -17.54 19.52 -2.39
N HIS A 452 -18.74 19.26 -2.94
CA HIS A 452 -18.98 18.02 -3.69
C HIS A 452 -18.10 17.96 -4.95
N ARG A 453 -17.97 19.06 -5.71
CA ARG A 453 -17.07 19.12 -6.88
C ARG A 453 -15.65 18.74 -6.52
N LEU A 454 -15.08 19.37 -5.49
CA LEU A 454 -13.71 19.07 -5.04
C LEU A 454 -13.56 17.66 -4.46
N GLY A 455 -14.57 17.18 -3.73
CA GLY A 455 -14.55 15.81 -3.17
C GLY A 455 -14.58 14.73 -4.24
N TYR A 456 -15.48 14.83 -5.22
CA TYR A 456 -15.50 13.89 -6.35
C TYR A 456 -14.26 14.02 -7.21
N PHE A 457 -13.85 15.26 -7.56
CA PHE A 457 -12.61 15.49 -8.29
C PHE A 457 -11.41 14.82 -7.61
N ALA A 458 -11.26 14.95 -6.31
CA ALA A 458 -10.17 14.34 -5.57
C ALA A 458 -10.15 12.82 -5.70
N SER A 459 -11.32 12.16 -5.68
CA SER A 459 -11.42 10.71 -5.86
C SER A 459 -11.05 10.25 -7.26
N LEU A 460 -11.45 11.00 -8.27
CA LEU A 460 -11.14 10.68 -9.68
C LEU A 460 -9.67 11.00 -9.99
N TYR A 461 -9.19 12.15 -9.52
CA TYR A 461 -7.81 12.63 -9.71
C TYR A 461 -6.78 11.70 -9.07
N TYR A 462 -7.10 11.05 -7.97
CA TYR A 462 -6.25 10.04 -7.35
C TYR A 462 -5.77 8.98 -8.35
N PHE A 463 -6.59 8.57 -9.30
CA PHE A 463 -6.24 7.51 -10.26
C PHE A 463 -5.20 7.89 -11.32
N PHE A 464 -4.65 9.12 -11.27
CA PHE A 464 -3.46 9.48 -12.04
C PHE A 464 -2.14 9.06 -11.33
N PHE A 465 -2.19 8.49 -10.12
CA PHE A 465 -1.01 8.06 -9.38
C PHE A 465 -0.03 7.16 -10.17
N PRO A 466 -0.47 6.30 -11.12
CA PRO A 466 0.47 5.46 -11.86
C PRO A 466 1.48 6.28 -12.67
N ILE A 467 1.07 7.43 -13.20
CA ILE A 467 1.97 8.33 -13.94
C ILE A 467 3.06 8.84 -13.01
N ALA A 468 2.68 9.43 -11.87
CA ALA A 468 3.65 9.98 -10.92
C ALA A 468 4.60 8.89 -10.37
N ARG A 469 4.09 7.69 -10.08
CA ARG A 469 4.91 6.57 -9.59
C ARG A 469 5.93 6.10 -10.62
N VAL A 470 5.55 6.01 -11.88
CA VAL A 470 6.46 5.65 -12.97
C VAL A 470 7.54 6.71 -13.14
N VAL A 471 7.17 8.01 -13.08
CA VAL A 471 8.14 9.12 -13.12
C VAL A 471 9.12 9.04 -11.95
N PHE A 472 8.65 8.88 -10.71
CA PHE A 472 9.53 8.74 -9.53
C PHE A 472 10.44 7.52 -9.61
N TRP A 473 10.01 6.45 -10.27
CA TRP A 473 10.85 5.28 -10.49
C TRP A 473 11.92 5.54 -11.56
N ILE A 474 11.55 6.13 -12.70
CA ILE A 474 12.46 6.39 -13.82
C ILE A 474 13.53 7.41 -13.43
N THR A 475 13.18 8.43 -12.66
CA THR A 475 14.02 9.59 -12.37
C THR A 475 15.45 9.23 -11.91
N PRO A 476 15.68 8.43 -10.85
CA PRO A 476 17.05 8.08 -10.46
C PRO A 476 17.74 7.19 -11.47
N LEU A 477 17.00 6.39 -12.25
CA LEU A 477 17.57 5.55 -13.30
C LEU A 477 18.10 6.42 -14.45
N TYR A 478 17.45 7.54 -14.76
CA TYR A 478 17.89 8.48 -15.80
C TYR A 478 19.29 9.00 -15.51
N PHE A 479 19.56 9.41 -14.28
CA PHE A 479 20.89 9.83 -13.86
C PHE A 479 21.88 8.64 -13.87
N LEU A 480 21.55 7.53 -13.20
CA LEU A 480 22.47 6.40 -13.06
C LEU A 480 22.81 5.71 -14.38
N MET A 481 21.93 5.75 -15.38
CA MET A 481 22.15 5.09 -16.66
C MET A 481 22.72 6.04 -17.71
N PHE A 482 22.31 7.32 -17.74
CA PHE A 482 22.57 8.24 -18.85
C PHE A 482 23.27 9.54 -18.43
N HIS A 483 23.56 9.75 -17.13
CA HIS A 483 24.15 10.98 -16.55
C HIS A 483 23.31 12.25 -16.81
N LEU A 484 22.01 12.10 -17.06
CA LEU A 484 21.11 13.23 -17.24
C LEU A 484 20.56 13.67 -15.88
N HIS A 485 20.73 14.94 -15.56
CA HIS A 485 20.35 15.49 -14.26
C HIS A 485 18.86 15.87 -14.23
N PRO A 486 18.01 15.14 -13.50
CA PRO A 486 16.58 15.47 -13.37
C PRO A 486 16.35 16.69 -12.46
N ILE A 487 17.33 17.06 -11.67
CA ILE A 487 17.33 18.23 -10.80
C ILE A 487 18.68 18.93 -11.00
N PHE A 488 18.65 20.15 -11.50
CA PHE A 488 19.85 20.95 -11.71
C PHE A 488 20.06 21.88 -10.52
N ALA A 489 20.74 21.38 -9.50
CA ALA A 489 21.06 22.13 -8.27
C ALA A 489 22.17 21.44 -7.49
N ASP A 490 22.89 22.23 -6.68
CA ASP A 490 23.82 21.69 -5.70
C ASP A 490 23.09 20.84 -4.66
N VAL A 491 23.69 19.71 -4.26
CA VAL A 491 23.07 18.78 -3.32
C VAL A 491 22.79 19.42 -1.96
N SER A 492 23.65 20.34 -1.52
CA SER A 492 23.46 21.09 -0.27
C SER A 492 22.17 21.94 -0.32
N ILE A 493 21.93 22.63 -1.43
CA ILE A 493 20.73 23.44 -1.66
C ILE A 493 19.51 22.57 -1.84
N LEU A 494 19.65 21.45 -2.59
CA LEU A 494 18.60 20.45 -2.74
C LEU A 494 18.15 19.93 -1.37
N VAL A 495 19.10 19.54 -0.50
CA VAL A 495 18.78 19.05 0.85
C VAL A 495 18.11 20.15 1.69
N ALA A 496 18.53 21.40 1.59
CA ALA A 496 17.93 22.52 2.32
C ALA A 496 16.46 22.75 1.97
N HIS A 497 16.04 22.39 0.75
CA HIS A 497 14.65 22.53 0.30
C HIS A 497 13.85 21.21 0.44
N LEU A 498 14.44 20.09 0.04
CA LEU A 498 13.79 18.77 0.02
C LEU A 498 13.58 18.19 1.42
N LEU A 499 14.57 18.32 2.33
CA LEU A 499 14.49 17.69 3.65
C LEU A 499 13.32 18.22 4.50
N PRO A 500 13.07 19.56 4.60
CA PRO A 500 11.88 20.05 5.28
C PRO A 500 10.58 19.52 4.66
N PHE A 501 10.49 19.50 3.31
CA PHE A 501 9.35 18.94 2.60
C PHE A 501 9.10 17.47 2.96
N MET A 502 10.14 16.63 2.90
CA MET A 502 10.05 15.20 3.21
C MET A 502 9.68 14.91 4.67
N LEU A 503 10.14 15.73 5.60
CA LEU A 503 9.84 15.57 7.03
C LEU A 503 8.46 16.08 7.40
N VAL A 504 8.00 17.17 6.79
CA VAL A 504 6.72 17.81 7.11
C VAL A 504 5.53 17.07 6.52
N LEU A 505 5.64 16.47 5.32
CA LEU A 505 4.54 15.70 4.72
C LEU A 505 3.99 14.57 5.61
N PRO A 506 4.80 13.71 6.23
CA PRO A 506 4.31 12.73 7.20
C PRO A 506 3.68 13.36 8.45
N MET A 507 4.16 14.53 8.87
CA MET A 507 3.58 15.26 10.01
C MET A 507 2.19 15.82 9.67
N ILE A 508 2.02 16.41 8.47
CA ILE A 508 0.73 16.84 7.94
C ILE A 508 -0.22 15.64 7.87
N SER A 509 0.21 14.54 7.26
CA SER A 509 -0.59 13.33 7.14
C SER A 509 -1.03 12.78 8.50
N SER A 510 -0.14 12.71 9.48
CA SER A 510 -0.47 12.21 10.82
C SER A 510 -1.42 13.14 11.59
N THR A 511 -1.42 14.43 11.27
CA THR A 511 -2.34 15.42 11.86
C THR A 511 -3.73 15.34 11.24
N LEU A 512 -3.79 15.13 9.91
CA LEU A 512 -5.05 15.00 9.17
C LEU A 512 -5.74 13.66 9.45
N LEU A 513 -4.96 12.60 9.59
CA LEU A 513 -5.39 11.22 9.70
C LEU A 513 -4.85 10.57 10.98
N PRO A 514 -5.28 11.03 12.17
CA PRO A 514 -4.80 10.47 13.43
C PRO A 514 -5.21 9.00 13.55
N GLY A 515 -4.20 8.14 13.81
CA GLY A 515 -4.43 6.70 13.95
C GLY A 515 -4.44 5.89 12.64
N TRP A 516 -4.33 6.56 11.48
CA TRP A 516 -4.28 5.89 10.19
C TRP A 516 -2.85 5.78 9.64
N PRO A 517 -2.60 4.83 8.70
CA PRO A 517 -1.29 4.70 8.06
C PRO A 517 -0.88 6.00 7.38
N ARG A 518 0.38 6.37 7.54
CA ARG A 518 0.94 7.59 6.94
C ARG A 518 1.05 7.45 5.43
N LEU A 519 1.07 8.57 4.70
CA LEU A 519 1.20 8.63 3.23
C LEU A 519 2.35 7.79 2.65
N MET A 520 3.40 7.54 3.43
CA MET A 520 4.51 6.64 3.07
C MET A 520 4.04 5.22 2.70
N TRP A 521 2.91 4.76 3.30
CA TRP A 521 2.34 3.44 3.02
C TRP A 521 1.63 3.37 1.68
N SER A 522 1.10 4.49 1.18
CA SER A 522 0.51 4.54 -0.16
C SER A 522 1.53 4.11 -1.22
N SER A 523 2.81 4.46 -1.03
CA SER A 523 3.88 4.04 -1.94
C SER A 523 4.04 2.52 -2.02
N LEU A 524 3.83 1.81 -0.90
CA LEU A 524 3.89 0.35 -0.85
C LEU A 524 2.68 -0.31 -1.49
N TYR A 525 1.49 0.26 -1.34
CA TYR A 525 0.26 -0.28 -1.93
C TYR A 525 0.15 0.05 -3.43
N GLU A 526 0.57 1.24 -3.84
CA GLU A 526 0.47 1.72 -5.21
C GLU A 526 1.62 1.22 -6.10
N GLY A 527 2.83 1.09 -5.53
CA GLY A 527 4.04 0.68 -6.28
C GLY A 527 3.85 -0.57 -7.14
N PRO A 528 3.39 -1.69 -6.56
CA PRO A 528 3.22 -2.96 -7.29
C PRO A 528 2.26 -2.90 -8.47
N VAL A 529 1.24 -2.05 -8.41
CA VAL A 529 0.23 -1.95 -9.47
C VAL A 529 0.46 -0.80 -10.44
N SER A 530 1.43 0.09 -10.15
CA SER A 530 1.65 1.29 -10.97
C SER A 530 1.96 0.98 -12.42
N PHE A 531 2.84 -0.01 -12.70
CA PHE A 531 3.22 -0.36 -14.07
C PHE A 531 2.06 -0.97 -14.89
N PRO A 532 1.33 -1.99 -14.39
CA PRO A 532 0.20 -2.53 -15.11
C PRO A 532 -0.94 -1.52 -15.26
N LEU A 533 -1.17 -0.64 -14.28
CA LEU A 533 -2.17 0.40 -14.37
C LEU A 533 -1.77 1.51 -15.35
N PHE A 534 -0.51 1.97 -15.31
CA PHE A 534 0.02 2.95 -16.26
C PHE A 534 -0.19 2.48 -17.71
N ARG A 535 0.16 1.23 -18.00
CA ARG A 535 -0.10 0.63 -19.32
C ARG A 535 -1.60 0.65 -19.66
N SER A 536 -2.45 0.33 -18.70
CA SER A 536 -3.90 0.26 -18.92
C SER A 536 -4.56 1.63 -19.10
N MET A 537 -3.92 2.74 -18.75
CA MET A 537 -4.43 4.09 -19.03
C MET A 537 -4.56 4.34 -20.54
N PHE A 538 -3.68 3.76 -21.34
CA PHE A 538 -3.73 3.87 -22.80
C PHE A 538 -4.95 3.16 -23.43
N ASP A 539 -5.61 2.25 -22.70
CA ASP A 539 -6.85 1.61 -23.13
C ASP A 539 -8.01 2.63 -23.28
N LEU A 540 -7.92 3.78 -22.58
CA LEU A 540 -8.89 4.88 -22.73
C LEU A 540 -8.81 5.58 -24.08
N LEU A 541 -7.66 5.53 -24.75
CA LEU A 541 -7.43 6.13 -26.06
C LEU A 541 -7.93 5.21 -27.20
N LEU A 542 -8.22 3.96 -26.91
CA LEU A 542 -8.69 2.99 -27.89
C LEU A 542 -10.23 3.03 -28.00
N PRO A 543 -10.78 2.99 -29.20
CA PRO A 543 -12.25 3.04 -29.43
C PRO A 543 -12.97 1.73 -29.04
N LYS A 544 -12.33 0.84 -28.30
CA LYS A 544 -12.92 -0.42 -27.83
C LYS A 544 -13.80 -0.18 -26.62
N SER A 545 -14.97 -0.82 -26.60
CA SER A 545 -15.78 -0.90 -25.39
C SER A 545 -14.93 -1.58 -24.28
N LEU A 546 -14.69 -0.85 -23.19
CA LEU A 546 -14.02 -1.40 -22.02
C LEU A 546 -14.99 -2.39 -21.34
N GLY A 547 -14.89 -3.67 -21.68
CA GLY A 547 -15.73 -4.72 -21.11
C GLY A 547 -15.55 -4.84 -19.61
N PHE A 548 -16.63 -5.00 -18.87
CA PHE A 548 -16.62 -5.30 -17.44
C PHE A 548 -16.01 -6.69 -17.22
N LYS A 549 -14.91 -6.76 -16.44
CA LYS A 549 -14.33 -8.03 -16.00
C LYS A 549 -14.58 -8.19 -14.50
N VAL A 550 -15.28 -9.24 -14.14
CA VAL A 550 -15.49 -9.62 -12.73
C VAL A 550 -14.16 -9.99 -12.09
N THR A 551 -13.94 -9.55 -10.86
CA THR A 551 -12.76 -9.91 -10.07
C THR A 551 -12.97 -11.32 -9.52
N PRO A 552 -12.15 -12.31 -9.89
CA PRO A 552 -12.26 -13.65 -9.32
C PRO A 552 -12.00 -13.62 -7.81
N LYS A 553 -12.86 -14.28 -7.03
CA LYS A 553 -12.78 -14.41 -5.58
C LYS A 553 -12.91 -15.89 -5.17
N GLY A 554 -12.43 -16.25 -3.98
CA GLY A 554 -12.51 -17.62 -3.46
C GLY A 554 -11.61 -18.60 -4.22
N LEU A 555 -10.49 -18.14 -4.79
CA LEU A 555 -9.56 -19.00 -5.52
C LEU A 555 -8.66 -19.77 -4.54
N LEU A 556 -8.86 -21.06 -4.46
CA LEU A 556 -8.00 -21.95 -3.67
C LEU A 556 -6.77 -22.36 -4.50
N SER A 557 -5.59 -21.99 -4.03
CA SER A 557 -4.32 -22.50 -4.60
C SER A 557 -3.78 -23.60 -3.67
N GLU A 558 -3.69 -24.83 -4.17
CA GLU A 558 -3.15 -25.97 -3.41
C GLU A 558 -1.62 -25.99 -3.40
N GLN A 559 -1.00 -25.39 -4.40
CA GLN A 559 0.45 -25.38 -4.59
C GLN A 559 1.01 -23.96 -4.48
N ARG A 560 2.27 -23.90 -4.08
CA ARG A 560 3.02 -22.65 -4.11
C ARG A 560 3.40 -22.35 -5.56
N SER A 561 2.91 -21.24 -6.10
CA SER A 561 3.20 -20.77 -7.45
C SER A 561 3.69 -19.32 -7.43
N PHE A 562 4.40 -18.93 -8.49
CA PHE A 562 4.78 -17.55 -8.72
C PHE A 562 4.05 -17.03 -9.97
N ASP A 563 3.28 -15.98 -9.82
CA ASP A 563 2.53 -15.38 -10.93
C ASP A 563 3.45 -14.49 -11.80
N TRP A 564 4.17 -15.15 -12.72
CA TRP A 564 5.05 -14.47 -13.67
C TRP A 564 4.30 -13.52 -14.59
N ARG A 565 3.07 -13.84 -14.96
CA ARG A 565 2.29 -13.06 -15.92
C ARG A 565 1.91 -11.70 -15.34
N SER A 566 1.39 -11.66 -14.14
CA SER A 566 0.99 -10.41 -13.48
C SER A 566 2.18 -9.61 -12.98
N SER A 567 3.30 -10.26 -12.65
CA SER A 567 4.51 -9.63 -12.12
C SER A 567 5.58 -9.28 -13.16
N ALA A 568 5.38 -9.60 -14.45
CA ALA A 568 6.40 -9.39 -15.49
C ALA A 568 6.93 -7.94 -15.53
N SER A 569 6.05 -6.94 -15.49
CA SER A 569 6.45 -5.52 -15.47
C SER A 569 7.27 -5.15 -14.23
N LEU A 570 6.93 -5.71 -13.07
CA LEU A 570 7.69 -5.53 -11.82
C LEU A 570 9.06 -6.20 -11.90
N ALA A 571 9.14 -7.39 -12.48
CA ALA A 571 10.41 -8.12 -12.67
C ALA A 571 11.35 -7.34 -13.60
N ILE A 572 10.83 -6.80 -14.71
CA ILE A 572 11.59 -5.95 -15.63
C ILE A 572 12.06 -4.68 -14.92
N ALA A 573 11.17 -3.97 -14.21
CA ALA A 573 11.53 -2.78 -13.46
C ALA A 573 12.59 -3.07 -12.39
N THR A 574 12.49 -4.20 -11.71
CA THR A 574 13.48 -4.64 -10.71
C THR A 574 14.84 -4.90 -11.36
N ALA A 575 14.87 -5.59 -12.48
CA ALA A 575 16.11 -5.89 -13.21
C ALA A 575 16.80 -4.60 -13.71
N LEU A 576 16.02 -3.66 -14.26
CA LEU A 576 16.54 -2.35 -14.69
C LEU A 576 17.08 -1.54 -13.51
N THR A 577 16.37 -1.55 -12.37
CA THR A 577 16.82 -0.85 -11.16
C THR A 577 18.12 -1.46 -10.61
N LEU A 578 18.23 -2.78 -10.59
CA LEU A 578 19.46 -3.48 -10.17
C LEU A 578 20.63 -3.16 -11.11
N ALA A 579 20.41 -3.15 -12.43
CA ALA A 579 21.41 -2.77 -13.40
C ALA A 579 21.89 -1.33 -13.21
N ALA A 580 20.95 -0.38 -12.99
CA ALA A 580 21.26 1.02 -12.74
C ALA A 580 22.04 1.20 -11.43
N ILE A 581 21.64 0.52 -10.35
CA ILE A 581 22.38 0.55 -9.07
C ILE A 581 23.79 -0.02 -9.24
N ALA A 582 23.95 -1.16 -9.94
CA ALA A 582 25.25 -1.79 -10.16
C ALA A 582 26.18 -0.87 -10.96
N LYS A 583 25.67 -0.26 -12.07
CA LYS A 583 26.41 0.73 -12.85
C LYS A 583 26.77 1.96 -12.00
N GLY A 584 25.79 2.53 -11.30
CA GLY A 584 26.01 3.72 -10.47
C GLY A 584 26.99 3.47 -9.32
N LEU A 585 26.98 2.31 -8.67
CA LEU A 585 27.99 1.92 -7.66
C LEU A 585 29.37 1.79 -8.26
N TRP A 586 29.48 1.18 -9.43
CA TRP A 586 30.76 1.04 -10.12
C TRP A 586 31.35 2.40 -10.48
N GLU A 587 30.55 3.32 -11.04
CA GLU A 587 30.97 4.67 -11.39
C GLU A 587 31.29 5.53 -10.17
N PHE A 588 30.52 5.43 -9.11
CA PHE A 588 30.78 6.08 -7.82
C PHE A 588 32.18 5.75 -7.27
N TRP A 589 32.58 4.48 -7.37
CA TRP A 589 33.87 4.03 -6.87
C TRP A 589 35.02 4.32 -7.84
N TYR A 590 34.80 4.17 -9.14
CA TYR A 590 35.85 4.22 -10.14
C TYR A 590 36.19 5.64 -10.57
N PHE A 591 35.20 6.47 -10.90
CA PHE A 591 35.42 7.80 -11.43
C PHE A 591 35.51 8.87 -10.34
N GLY A 592 34.84 8.74 -9.23
CA GLY A 592 34.91 9.65 -8.09
C GLY A 592 34.37 11.06 -8.32
N ILE A 593 33.69 11.29 -9.45
CA ILE A 593 33.09 12.57 -9.87
C ILE A 593 31.65 12.61 -9.40
N GLU A 594 31.13 13.78 -8.98
CA GLU A 594 29.73 13.99 -8.57
C GLU A 594 29.21 13.00 -7.50
N LYS A 595 30.04 12.67 -6.53
CA LYS A 595 29.72 11.65 -5.50
C LYS A 595 28.39 11.91 -4.79
N ASP A 596 28.06 13.16 -4.57
CA ASP A 596 26.83 13.54 -3.87
C ASP A 596 25.59 13.24 -4.71
N ALA A 597 25.63 13.50 -6.03
CA ALA A 597 24.54 13.15 -6.94
C ALA A 597 24.37 11.64 -7.06
N TYR A 598 25.48 10.87 -7.14
CA TYR A 598 25.41 9.40 -7.09
C TYR A 598 24.84 8.90 -5.79
N PHE A 599 25.28 9.40 -4.65
CA PHE A 599 24.77 8.99 -3.34
C PHE A 599 23.26 9.22 -3.22
N PHE A 600 22.80 10.38 -3.68
CA PHE A 600 21.39 10.72 -3.66
C PHE A 600 20.55 9.78 -4.56
N ASN A 601 20.95 9.60 -5.82
CA ASN A 601 20.23 8.78 -6.78
C ASN A 601 20.32 7.27 -6.44
N LEU A 602 21.45 6.78 -5.92
CA LEU A 602 21.59 5.41 -5.42
C LEU A 602 20.69 5.15 -4.21
N SER A 603 20.59 6.11 -3.29
CA SER A 603 19.67 6.00 -2.13
C SER A 603 18.21 5.95 -2.59
N TRP A 604 17.84 6.79 -3.55
CA TRP A 604 16.50 6.80 -4.12
C TRP A 604 16.19 5.51 -4.91
N ALA A 605 17.10 5.08 -5.78
CA ALA A 605 16.95 3.82 -6.51
C ALA A 605 16.85 2.60 -5.58
N SER A 606 17.60 2.62 -4.46
CA SER A 606 17.51 1.56 -3.43
C SER A 606 16.16 1.53 -2.72
N PHE A 607 15.57 2.69 -2.44
CA PHE A 607 14.21 2.77 -1.92
C PHE A 607 13.18 2.25 -2.94
N ASN A 608 13.31 2.61 -4.22
CA ASN A 608 12.48 2.09 -5.29
C ASN A 608 12.63 0.56 -5.43
N LEU A 609 13.86 0.04 -5.36
CA LEU A 609 14.12 -1.40 -5.38
C LEU A 609 13.39 -2.13 -4.24
N LEU A 610 13.41 -1.58 -3.03
CA LEU A 610 12.69 -2.16 -1.89
C LEU A 610 11.19 -2.28 -2.18
N THR A 611 10.56 -1.24 -2.73
CA THR A 611 9.13 -1.26 -3.07
C THR A 611 8.81 -2.27 -4.17
N LEU A 612 9.67 -2.38 -5.18
CA LEU A 612 9.54 -3.38 -6.26
C LEU A 612 9.68 -4.82 -5.73
N LEU A 613 10.64 -5.07 -4.83
CA LEU A 613 10.81 -6.39 -4.20
C LEU A 613 9.59 -6.79 -3.37
N ILE A 614 8.98 -5.84 -2.64
CA ILE A 614 7.71 -6.09 -1.94
C ILE A 614 6.62 -6.48 -2.93
N GLY A 615 6.53 -5.78 -4.08
CA GLY A 615 5.60 -6.13 -5.15
C GLY A 615 5.83 -7.54 -5.72
N LEU A 616 7.08 -7.94 -5.91
CA LEU A 616 7.40 -9.30 -6.36
C LEU A 616 7.06 -10.37 -5.32
N LEU A 617 7.16 -10.04 -4.02
CA LEU A 617 6.72 -10.96 -2.96
C LEU A 617 5.21 -11.22 -3.01
N MET A 618 4.41 -10.25 -3.46
CA MET A 618 2.97 -10.42 -3.63
C MET A 618 2.62 -11.40 -4.76
N ALA A 619 3.51 -11.57 -5.74
CA ALA A 619 3.35 -12.56 -6.81
C ALA A 619 3.57 -14.01 -6.35
N TRP A 620 4.12 -14.23 -5.16
CA TRP A 620 4.23 -15.55 -4.56
C TRP A 620 2.90 -15.97 -3.93
N GLU A 621 2.15 -16.80 -4.62
CA GLU A 621 0.95 -17.40 -4.08
C GLU A 621 1.33 -18.47 -3.05
N LYS A 622 0.87 -18.29 -1.83
CA LYS A 622 1.03 -19.29 -0.76
C LYS A 622 -0.10 -20.29 -0.85
N PRO A 623 0.19 -21.61 -0.68
CA PRO A 623 -0.88 -22.61 -0.68
C PRO A 623 -1.89 -22.28 0.42
N GLN A 624 -3.14 -22.17 0.04
CA GLN A 624 -4.26 -22.03 0.96
C GLN A 624 -4.68 -23.46 1.38
N ARG A 625 -4.13 -23.90 2.49
CA ARG A 625 -4.42 -25.23 3.05
C ARG A 625 -5.76 -25.33 3.74
N ARG A 626 -6.40 -24.19 3.98
CA ARG A 626 -7.71 -24.11 4.65
C ARG A 626 -8.75 -23.71 3.64
N ARG A 627 -9.84 -24.44 3.59
CA ARG A 627 -10.99 -24.11 2.73
C ARG A 627 -11.72 -22.84 3.19
N GLU A 628 -11.67 -22.54 4.51
CA GLU A 628 -12.38 -21.43 5.14
C GLU A 628 -11.43 -20.53 5.92
N GLU A 629 -11.69 -19.25 5.87
CA GLU A 629 -10.99 -18.26 6.69
C GLU A 629 -11.37 -18.40 8.17
N ARG A 630 -10.44 -18.10 9.06
CA ARG A 630 -10.66 -18.13 10.51
C ARG A 630 -10.85 -16.73 11.05
N ILE A 631 -11.96 -16.55 11.74
CA ILE A 631 -12.33 -15.30 12.39
C ILE A 631 -11.91 -15.37 13.85
N LEU A 632 -11.23 -14.31 14.32
CA LEU A 632 -10.89 -14.15 15.73
C LEU A 632 -12.18 -13.85 16.49
N LYS A 633 -12.70 -14.83 17.20
CA LYS A 633 -13.91 -14.69 17.98
C LYS A 633 -13.77 -15.45 19.32
N PRO A 634 -13.56 -14.73 20.42
CA PRO A 634 -13.51 -15.36 21.76
C PRO A 634 -14.92 -15.68 22.24
N ILE A 635 -15.33 -16.94 22.14
CA ILE A 635 -16.62 -17.45 22.62
C ILE A 635 -16.35 -18.40 23.77
N PRO A 636 -17.02 -18.28 24.92
CA PRO A 636 -17.00 -19.31 25.96
C PRO A 636 -17.53 -20.62 25.39
N PHE A 637 -16.92 -21.73 25.78
CA PHE A 637 -17.38 -23.07 25.39
C PHE A 637 -17.26 -24.10 26.53
N GLU A 638 -18.05 -25.13 26.41
CA GLU A 638 -17.97 -26.37 27.19
C GLU A 638 -17.57 -27.51 26.25
N LEU A 639 -16.51 -28.22 26.60
CA LEU A 639 -16.05 -29.40 25.88
C LEU A 639 -16.26 -30.62 26.72
N ARG A 640 -17.14 -31.53 26.30
CA ARG A 640 -17.44 -32.79 26.96
C ARG A 640 -16.62 -33.91 26.37
N ALA A 641 -15.82 -34.55 27.22
CA ALA A 641 -14.93 -35.63 26.85
C ALA A 641 -15.11 -36.74 27.90
N ASP A 642 -15.77 -37.84 27.53
CA ASP A 642 -16.14 -38.91 28.43
C ASP A 642 -16.97 -38.38 29.62
N ASN A 643 -16.53 -38.60 30.84
CA ASN A 643 -17.18 -38.08 32.07
C ASN A 643 -16.67 -36.70 32.53
N ARG A 644 -15.94 -35.96 31.66
CA ARG A 644 -15.32 -34.67 32.00
C ARG A 644 -15.94 -33.54 31.20
N CYS A 645 -16.05 -32.40 31.84
CA CYS A 645 -16.43 -31.14 31.20
C CYS A 645 -15.30 -30.13 31.36
N LEU A 646 -14.72 -29.67 30.24
CA LEU A 646 -13.70 -28.63 30.21
C LEU A 646 -14.36 -27.34 29.74
N GLN A 647 -14.13 -26.27 30.46
CA GLN A 647 -14.58 -24.94 30.05
C GLN A 647 -13.39 -24.11 29.51
N GLY A 648 -13.64 -23.29 28.53
CA GLY A 648 -12.62 -22.45 27.95
C GLY A 648 -13.22 -21.35 27.08
N THR A 649 -12.31 -20.60 26.43
CA THR A 649 -12.70 -19.55 25.45
C THR A 649 -12.00 -19.82 24.13
N THR A 650 -12.75 -19.79 23.04
CA THR A 650 -12.20 -19.96 21.69
C THR A 650 -11.21 -18.84 21.39
N HIS A 651 -10.27 -19.09 20.49
CA HIS A 651 -9.35 -18.07 19.98
C HIS A 651 -9.76 -17.64 18.57
N ASP A 652 -9.91 -18.57 17.66
CA ASP A 652 -10.40 -18.37 16.32
C ASP A 652 -11.33 -19.51 15.90
N MET A 653 -12.27 -19.22 15.01
CA MET A 653 -13.29 -20.17 14.54
C MET A 653 -13.52 -20.00 13.04
N SER A 654 -13.86 -21.08 12.36
CA SER A 654 -14.30 -21.13 10.96
C SER A 654 -15.48 -22.09 10.81
N LEU A 655 -16.06 -22.21 9.62
CA LEU A 655 -17.11 -23.21 9.35
C LEU A 655 -16.65 -24.67 9.49
N THR A 656 -15.34 -24.92 9.53
CA THR A 656 -14.79 -26.29 9.61
C THR A 656 -14.18 -26.63 10.95
N GLY A 657 -14.06 -25.67 11.87
CA GLY A 657 -13.48 -25.95 13.17
C GLY A 657 -13.11 -24.72 13.99
N VAL A 658 -12.66 -24.98 15.20
CA VAL A 658 -12.34 -23.98 16.23
C VAL A 658 -10.93 -24.19 16.78
N SER A 659 -10.27 -23.10 17.19
CA SER A 659 -9.05 -23.20 17.99
C SER A 659 -9.26 -22.61 19.39
N TRP A 660 -8.56 -23.19 20.33
CA TRP A 660 -8.56 -22.79 21.73
C TRP A 660 -7.12 -22.59 22.23
N ARG A 661 -6.89 -21.56 23.03
CA ARG A 661 -5.64 -21.35 23.77
C ARG A 661 -5.86 -21.69 25.21
N GLY A 662 -5.31 -22.81 25.66
CA GLY A 662 -5.40 -23.31 27.04
C GLY A 662 -4.55 -24.57 27.20
N THR A 663 -4.21 -24.92 28.43
CA THR A 663 -3.55 -26.19 28.72
C THR A 663 -4.62 -27.22 29.11
N PRO A 664 -4.97 -28.18 28.26
CA PRO A 664 -5.57 -29.36 28.77
C PRO A 664 -4.51 -30.08 29.63
N ILE A 665 -4.89 -30.36 30.86
CA ILE A 665 -4.00 -30.96 31.87
C ILE A 665 -3.70 -32.42 31.52
N GLU A 666 -4.49 -33.04 30.61
CA GLU A 666 -4.39 -34.46 30.22
C GLU A 666 -4.68 -34.66 28.73
N PRO A 667 -4.32 -35.84 28.14
CA PRO A 667 -4.63 -36.14 26.76
C PRO A 667 -6.14 -36.14 26.51
N LEU A 668 -6.58 -35.35 25.51
CA LEU A 668 -7.99 -35.34 25.10
C LEU A 668 -8.27 -36.54 24.20
N PRO A 669 -9.47 -37.15 24.29
CA PRO A 669 -9.89 -38.21 23.38
C PRO A 669 -10.00 -37.69 21.93
N PRO A 670 -9.95 -38.56 20.93
CA PRO A 670 -9.98 -38.18 19.53
C PRO A 670 -11.27 -37.49 19.09
N THR A 671 -12.42 -37.84 19.72
CA THR A 671 -13.73 -37.25 19.46
C THR A 671 -14.37 -36.77 20.74
N MET A 672 -15.02 -35.62 20.68
CA MET A 672 -15.63 -34.94 21.83
C MET A 672 -16.86 -34.17 21.37
N GLU A 673 -17.67 -33.73 22.30
CA GLU A 673 -18.80 -32.82 22.08
C GLU A 673 -18.41 -31.42 22.55
N ILE A 674 -18.53 -30.41 21.68
CA ILE A 674 -18.35 -29.01 22.04
C ILE A 674 -19.71 -28.29 22.06
N ARG A 675 -19.94 -27.50 23.10
CA ARG A 675 -21.04 -26.57 23.20
C ARG A 675 -20.51 -25.15 23.24
N LEU A 676 -20.79 -24.37 22.20
CA LEU A 676 -20.46 -22.94 22.16
C LEU A 676 -21.54 -22.14 22.87
N LEU A 677 -21.13 -21.27 23.80
CA LEU A 677 -22.02 -20.46 24.64
C LEU A 677 -22.05 -19.01 24.13
N ASP A 678 -22.44 -18.85 22.86
CA ASP A 678 -22.68 -17.53 22.22
C ASP A 678 -24.16 -17.15 22.32
N LYS A 679 -24.54 -16.00 21.74
CA LYS A 679 -25.93 -15.51 21.64
C LYS A 679 -26.86 -16.57 21.06
N ILE A 680 -26.39 -17.34 20.11
CA ILE A 680 -27.06 -18.52 19.55
C ILE A 680 -26.23 -19.74 19.97
N PRO A 681 -26.71 -20.52 21.01
CA PRO A 681 -26.00 -21.70 21.48
C PRO A 681 -25.89 -22.75 20.36
N PHE A 682 -24.71 -23.35 20.24
CA PHE A 682 -24.44 -24.35 19.22
C PHE A 682 -23.71 -25.55 19.83
N THR A 683 -24.15 -26.76 19.50
CA THR A 683 -23.56 -27.99 20.02
C THR A 683 -23.27 -28.95 18.86
N CYS A 684 -22.05 -29.46 18.77
CA CYS A 684 -21.71 -30.47 17.76
C CYS A 684 -20.58 -31.40 18.22
N GLN A 685 -20.38 -32.50 17.48
CA GLN A 685 -19.24 -33.38 17.63
C GLN A 685 -17.99 -32.73 17.02
N VAL A 686 -16.85 -32.87 17.69
CA VAL A 686 -15.56 -32.36 17.25
C VAL A 686 -14.47 -33.42 17.31
N GLN A 687 -13.53 -33.34 16.37
CA GLN A 687 -12.33 -34.16 16.35
C GLN A 687 -11.11 -33.34 16.68
N LEU A 688 -10.23 -33.87 17.51
CA LEU A 688 -8.93 -33.24 17.79
C LEU A 688 -8.01 -33.36 16.57
N VAL A 689 -7.66 -32.20 15.96
CA VAL A 689 -6.77 -32.13 14.77
C VAL A 689 -5.32 -31.94 15.16
N TYR A 690 -5.07 -31.10 16.14
CA TYR A 690 -3.72 -30.88 16.66
C TYR A 690 -3.76 -30.39 18.11
N HIS A 691 -2.72 -30.78 18.81
CA HIS A 691 -2.40 -30.27 20.14
C HIS A 691 -0.97 -29.70 20.05
N ASP A 692 -0.77 -28.41 20.23
CA ASP A 692 0.52 -27.77 20.11
C ASP A 692 0.89 -27.11 21.44
N ARG A 693 2.02 -27.52 22.02
CA ARG A 693 2.65 -26.83 23.13
C ARG A 693 3.45 -25.66 22.55
N LEU A 694 2.84 -24.50 22.44
CA LEU A 694 3.53 -23.29 22.00
C LEU A 694 4.63 -22.93 22.97
N SER A 695 5.86 -22.94 22.52
CA SER A 695 7.06 -22.54 23.30
C SER A 695 6.85 -21.13 23.87
N GLY A 696 6.59 -21.03 25.17
CA GLY A 696 6.58 -19.80 25.95
C GLY A 696 5.29 -18.96 25.95
N ARG A 697 4.21 -19.35 25.24
CA ARG A 697 2.96 -18.55 25.16
C ARG A 697 1.65 -19.37 25.35
N GLY A 698 1.72 -20.50 26.02
CA GLY A 698 0.55 -21.36 26.26
C GLY A 698 0.38 -22.49 25.22
N THR A 699 -0.42 -23.49 25.55
CA THR A 699 -0.80 -24.61 24.70
C THR A 699 -2.00 -24.23 23.85
N GLY A 700 -2.05 -24.66 22.59
CA GLY A 700 -3.20 -24.47 21.70
C GLY A 700 -3.73 -25.79 21.15
N CYS A 701 -5.05 -25.95 21.09
CA CYS A 701 -5.73 -27.08 20.48
C CYS A 701 -6.52 -26.62 19.28
N GLY A 702 -6.54 -27.43 18.22
CA GLY A 702 -7.43 -27.26 17.07
C GLY A 702 -8.40 -28.41 16.99
N LEU A 703 -9.67 -28.06 16.92
CA LEU A 703 -10.79 -28.99 16.85
C LEU A 703 -11.48 -28.83 15.49
N ALA A 704 -11.77 -29.91 14.80
CA ALA A 704 -12.58 -29.91 13.58
C ALA A 704 -14.02 -30.32 13.90
N PHE A 705 -14.98 -29.61 13.36
CA PHE A 705 -16.40 -29.99 13.46
C PHE A 705 -16.66 -31.24 12.62
N LEU A 706 -17.48 -32.15 13.15
CA LEU A 706 -17.89 -33.40 12.50
C LEU A 706 -19.39 -33.39 12.21
N ASN A 707 -19.77 -33.92 11.05
CA ASN A 707 -21.16 -34.22 10.70
C ASN A 707 -22.13 -33.03 10.90
N LEU A 708 -21.72 -31.84 10.51
CA LEU A 708 -22.59 -30.66 10.58
C LEU A 708 -23.82 -30.83 9.69
N SER A 709 -25.02 -30.69 10.30
CA SER A 709 -26.26 -30.55 9.55
C SER A 709 -26.29 -29.19 8.80
N GLU A 710 -27.22 -29.03 7.88
CA GLU A 710 -27.42 -27.73 7.20
C GLU A 710 -27.85 -26.63 8.19
N GLU A 711 -28.64 -26.99 9.20
CA GLU A 711 -29.05 -26.08 10.25
C GLU A 711 -27.85 -25.65 11.12
N ASP A 712 -26.99 -26.61 11.50
CA ASP A 712 -25.74 -26.33 12.23
C ASP A 712 -24.85 -25.39 11.45
N ARG A 713 -24.71 -25.62 10.15
CA ARG A 713 -23.94 -24.75 9.25
C ARG A 713 -24.52 -23.34 9.21
N ARG A 714 -25.87 -23.21 9.15
CA ARG A 714 -26.56 -21.93 9.20
C ARG A 714 -26.33 -21.21 10.53
N LEU A 715 -26.42 -21.88 11.65
CA LEU A 715 -26.18 -21.35 13.00
C LEU A 715 -24.71 -20.88 13.14
N LEU A 716 -23.74 -21.63 12.61
CA LEU A 716 -22.34 -21.22 12.58
C LEU A 716 -22.13 -19.97 11.72
N LEU A 717 -22.75 -19.87 10.55
CA LEU A 717 -22.68 -18.69 9.69
C LEU A 717 -23.23 -17.45 10.40
N LEU A 718 -24.40 -17.59 11.08
CA LEU A 718 -24.98 -16.53 11.89
C LEU A 718 -24.01 -16.06 12.99
N ASN A 719 -23.48 -16.99 13.76
CA ASN A 719 -22.56 -16.67 14.84
C ASN A 719 -21.25 -16.03 14.33
N LEU A 720 -20.69 -16.51 13.23
CA LEU A 720 -19.41 -16.05 12.72
C LEU A 720 -19.47 -14.66 12.08
N TYR A 721 -20.49 -14.42 11.25
CA TYR A 721 -20.47 -13.29 10.33
C TYR A 721 -21.49 -12.19 10.67
N THR A 722 -22.63 -12.53 11.28
CA THR A 722 -23.74 -11.57 11.40
C THR A 722 -23.80 -10.84 12.75
N ASP A 723 -22.98 -11.22 13.72
CA ASP A 723 -22.90 -10.52 15.00
C ASP A 723 -22.05 -9.25 14.88
N PRO A 724 -22.62 -8.06 15.10
CA PRO A 724 -21.90 -6.78 15.01
C PRO A 724 -20.66 -6.71 15.92
N SER A 725 -20.75 -7.30 17.14
CA SER A 725 -19.67 -7.26 18.13
C SER A 725 -18.39 -7.97 17.67
N THR A 726 -18.49 -8.88 16.69
CA THR A 726 -17.34 -9.57 16.09
C THR A 726 -16.43 -8.59 15.37
N TRP A 727 -16.99 -7.51 14.78
CA TRP A 727 -16.29 -6.59 13.90
C TRP A 727 -15.91 -5.27 14.57
N GLU A 728 -16.63 -4.82 15.62
CA GLU A 728 -16.38 -3.56 16.33
C GLU A 728 -14.96 -3.44 16.88
N ASN A 729 -14.35 -4.54 17.33
CA ASN A 729 -13.01 -4.56 17.92
C ASN A 729 -11.87 -4.82 16.93
N ALA A 730 -12.17 -5.09 15.66
CA ALA A 730 -11.17 -5.40 14.66
C ALA A 730 -10.19 -4.24 14.39
N HIS A 731 -10.61 -3.01 14.64
CA HIS A 731 -9.81 -1.80 14.44
C HIS A 731 -8.89 -1.42 15.63
N THR A 732 -9.15 -1.94 16.83
CA THR A 732 -8.45 -1.49 18.06
C THR A 732 -7.03 -2.03 18.21
N ASN A 733 -6.68 -3.15 17.57
CA ASN A 733 -5.40 -3.85 17.68
C ASN A 733 -4.36 -3.44 16.62
N ARG A 734 -4.62 -2.41 15.82
CA ARG A 734 -3.72 -2.01 14.74
C ARG A 734 -2.50 -1.27 15.27
N LEU A 735 -1.32 -1.61 14.74
CA LEU A 735 -0.08 -0.93 15.05
C LEU A 735 -0.16 0.54 14.63
N ARG A 736 -0.25 1.43 15.62
CA ARG A 736 -0.24 2.89 15.43
C ARG A 736 1.15 3.44 15.08
N SER A 737 2.21 2.64 15.23
CA SER A 737 3.60 3.07 15.00
C SER A 737 4.11 2.62 13.64
N SER A 738 4.48 3.58 12.79
CA SER A 738 5.11 3.31 11.48
C SER A 738 6.45 2.58 11.59
N LEU A 739 7.19 2.77 12.69
CA LEU A 739 8.46 2.08 12.94
C LEU A 739 8.24 0.59 13.21
N LEU A 740 7.24 0.24 14.02
CA LEU A 740 6.88 -1.15 14.26
C LEU A 740 6.38 -1.83 12.98
N MET A 741 5.60 -1.13 12.15
CA MET A 741 5.19 -1.63 10.84
C MET A 741 6.39 -1.84 9.92
N ALA A 742 7.34 -0.90 9.84
CA ALA A 742 8.57 -1.06 9.06
C ALA A 742 9.42 -2.24 9.55
N TRP A 743 9.49 -2.44 10.86
CA TRP A 743 10.16 -3.59 11.46
C TRP A 743 9.47 -4.93 11.09
N HIS A 744 8.15 -4.98 11.13
CA HIS A 744 7.39 -6.17 10.70
C HIS A 744 7.51 -6.44 9.19
N LEU A 745 7.60 -5.39 8.36
CA LEU A 745 7.92 -5.52 6.94
C LEU A 745 9.30 -6.16 6.74
N LEU A 746 10.32 -5.63 7.42
CA LEU A 746 11.68 -6.16 7.35
C LEU A 746 11.73 -7.62 7.82
N LEU A 747 11.08 -7.94 8.94
CA LEU A 747 10.96 -9.31 9.42
C LEU A 747 10.20 -10.22 8.45
N GLY A 748 9.17 -9.71 7.78
CA GLY A 748 8.41 -10.43 6.75
C GLY A 748 9.30 -10.76 5.54
N LEU A 749 10.06 -9.79 5.06
CA LEU A 749 11.06 -9.95 4.01
C LEU A 749 12.11 -11.00 4.42
N LEU A 750 12.73 -10.86 5.58
CA LEU A 750 13.74 -11.79 6.08
C LEU A 750 13.19 -13.22 6.23
N LYS A 751 11.93 -13.38 6.69
CA LYS A 751 11.28 -14.70 6.78
C LYS A 751 11.03 -15.34 5.42
N HIS A 752 10.87 -14.55 4.36
CA HIS A 752 10.68 -15.06 3.01
C HIS A 752 11.98 -15.61 2.41
N PHE A 753 13.11 -14.95 2.66
CA PHE A 753 14.43 -15.38 2.21
C PHE A 753 15.06 -16.47 3.11
N THR A 754 14.58 -16.63 4.33
CA THR A 754 14.96 -17.77 5.16
C THR A 754 13.94 -18.90 4.95
N PRO A 755 14.30 -20.02 4.28
CA PRO A 755 13.41 -21.15 4.15
C PRO A 755 13.27 -21.83 5.52
N LEU A 756 12.46 -21.28 6.39
CA LEU A 756 11.99 -21.94 7.60
C LEU A 756 11.02 -23.04 7.15
N ARG A 757 11.55 -24.16 6.70
CA ARG A 757 10.85 -25.44 6.78
C ARG A 757 10.72 -25.78 8.28
N LEU A 758 9.76 -25.16 8.94
CA LEU A 758 9.19 -25.69 10.16
C LEU A 758 8.45 -26.99 9.73
N ARG A 759 9.19 -28.08 9.63
CA ARG A 759 8.59 -29.40 9.83
C ARG A 759 7.91 -29.30 11.20
N ARG A 760 6.59 -29.53 11.24
CA ARG A 760 5.88 -29.69 12.51
C ARG A 760 6.63 -30.75 13.31
N ARG A 761 7.32 -30.31 14.35
CA ARG A 761 8.04 -31.22 15.24
C ARG A 761 7.02 -31.78 16.20
N GLN A 762 7.11 -33.08 16.46
CA GLN A 762 6.20 -33.77 17.38
C GLN A 762 6.36 -33.32 18.82
N THR A 763 7.52 -32.77 19.18
CA THR A 763 7.81 -32.29 20.54
C THR A 763 8.39 -30.88 20.54
N PRO A 764 7.97 -29.99 21.46
CA PRO A 764 8.50 -28.66 21.61
C PRO A 764 9.97 -28.69 22.05
N ARG A 765 10.77 -27.70 21.66
CA ARG A 765 12.17 -27.56 22.07
C ARG A 765 12.34 -26.34 22.96
N GLN A 766 13.05 -26.53 24.07
CA GLN A 766 13.52 -25.46 24.90
C GLN A 766 14.89 -25.00 24.44
N TRP A 767 15.10 -23.69 24.37
CA TRP A 767 16.42 -23.12 24.11
C TRP A 767 17.29 -23.27 25.32
N ARG A 768 18.46 -23.93 25.18
CA ARG A 768 19.38 -24.22 26.28
C ARG A 768 20.80 -24.11 25.74
N PHE A 769 21.41 -22.93 25.87
CA PHE A 769 22.80 -22.74 25.49
C PHE A 769 23.71 -23.28 26.57
N GLN A 770 24.15 -24.51 26.43
CA GLN A 770 25.02 -25.18 27.37
C GLN A 770 26.16 -25.90 26.65
N VAL A 771 27.41 -25.75 27.12
CA VAL A 771 28.52 -26.49 26.57
C VAL A 771 28.44 -27.93 27.09
N ALA A 772 28.50 -28.90 26.20
CA ALA A 772 28.46 -30.32 26.48
C ALA A 772 29.64 -31.05 25.81
N ARG A 773 29.93 -32.25 26.21
CA ARG A 773 30.89 -33.15 25.57
C ARG A 773 30.10 -34.25 24.87
N VAL A 774 30.39 -34.47 23.57
CA VAL A 774 29.82 -35.54 22.80
C VAL A 774 30.94 -36.48 22.38
N GLN A 775 30.74 -37.78 22.52
CA GLN A 775 31.66 -38.79 22.03
C GLN A 775 31.10 -39.34 20.70
N ILE A 776 31.95 -39.31 19.66
CA ILE A 776 31.64 -39.77 18.33
C ILE A 776 32.71 -40.78 17.91
N GLY A 777 32.40 -42.05 17.98
CA GLY A 777 33.42 -43.13 17.90
C GLY A 777 34.41 -43.02 19.09
N GLU A 778 35.71 -43.01 18.82
CA GLU A 778 36.74 -42.88 19.84
C GLU A 778 37.07 -41.41 20.20
N LYS A 779 36.58 -40.42 19.46
CA LYS A 779 36.90 -39.01 19.63
C LYS A 779 35.86 -38.25 20.47
N ARG A 780 36.30 -37.42 21.38
CA ARG A 780 35.47 -36.52 22.20
C ARG A 780 35.50 -35.09 21.65
N HIS A 781 34.34 -34.53 21.38
CA HIS A 781 34.17 -33.18 20.85
C HIS A 781 33.45 -32.30 21.87
N ARG A 782 33.85 -31.01 21.97
CA ARG A 782 33.06 -29.98 22.68
C ARG A 782 31.99 -29.43 21.76
N VAL A 783 30.76 -29.39 22.23
CA VAL A 783 29.58 -28.95 21.45
C VAL A 783 28.78 -27.98 22.30
N VAL A 784 28.03 -27.10 21.63
CA VAL A 784 27.05 -26.26 22.28
C VAL A 784 25.67 -26.86 22.07
N VAL A 785 25.01 -27.31 23.10
CA VAL A 785 23.59 -27.67 23.06
C VAL A 785 22.81 -26.39 22.91
N ARG A 786 22.17 -26.21 21.80
CA ARG A 786 21.41 -25.01 21.48
C ARG A 786 19.93 -25.11 21.88
N ASP A 787 19.35 -26.24 21.62
CA ASP A 787 17.95 -26.53 21.92
C ASP A 787 17.75 -28.02 22.27
N GLU A 788 16.85 -28.28 23.20
CA GLU A 788 16.51 -29.62 23.72
C GLU A 788 15.00 -29.87 23.64
N SER A 789 14.61 -31.08 23.36
CA SER A 789 13.20 -31.58 23.42
C SER A 789 13.19 -32.98 24.01
N ALA A 790 12.01 -33.47 24.44
CA ALA A 790 11.86 -34.82 24.99
C ALA A 790 12.50 -35.92 24.11
N ASN A 791 12.53 -35.74 22.78
CA ASN A 791 12.97 -36.73 21.82
C ASN A 791 14.25 -36.35 21.04
N GLY A 792 14.97 -35.28 21.42
CA GLY A 792 16.19 -34.92 20.69
C GLY A 792 16.81 -33.59 21.03
N LEU A 793 18.03 -33.39 20.55
CA LEU A 793 18.89 -32.25 20.81
C LEU A 793 19.29 -31.54 19.51
N GLY A 794 19.44 -30.22 19.56
CA GLY A 794 20.10 -29.43 18.53
C GLY A 794 21.46 -28.96 19.00
N LEU A 795 22.51 -29.37 18.29
CA LEU A 795 23.92 -29.05 18.66
C LEU A 795 24.53 -28.10 17.62
N LEU A 796 25.41 -27.22 18.11
CA LEU A 796 26.38 -26.47 17.31
C LEU A 796 27.75 -27.12 17.51
N ILE A 797 28.41 -27.48 16.43
CA ILE A 797 29.70 -28.18 16.46
C ILE A 797 30.70 -27.43 15.59
N PHE A 798 31.89 -27.18 16.12
CA PHE A 798 32.96 -26.49 15.43
C PHE A 798 34.00 -27.50 14.92
N ALA A 799 33.58 -28.50 14.15
CA ALA A 799 34.44 -29.49 13.54
C ALA A 799 34.01 -29.81 12.10
N ASP A 800 34.97 -29.93 11.17
CA ASP A 800 34.71 -29.99 9.76
C ASP A 800 34.28 -31.36 9.23
N GLU A 801 34.72 -32.48 9.86
CA GLU A 801 34.35 -33.81 9.42
C GLU A 801 33.79 -34.65 10.57
N ILE A 802 32.48 -34.88 10.54
CA ILE A 802 31.79 -35.64 11.56
C ILE A 802 30.90 -36.69 10.89
N PRO A 803 31.06 -37.97 11.16
CA PRO A 803 30.25 -39.05 10.57
C PRO A 803 28.80 -38.99 11.07
N LEU A 804 27.82 -38.99 10.17
CA LEU A 804 26.40 -39.02 10.48
C LEU A 804 25.81 -40.44 10.59
N THR A 805 26.62 -41.41 10.39
CA THR A 805 26.20 -42.85 10.35
C THR A 805 26.36 -43.57 11.70
N THR A 806 27.18 -43.03 12.60
CA THR A 806 27.42 -43.62 13.91
C THR A 806 26.61 -42.97 15.02
N PRO A 807 26.13 -43.71 16.04
CA PRO A 807 25.50 -43.15 17.19
C PRO A 807 26.43 -42.20 17.96
N TRP A 808 25.90 -41.16 18.56
CA TRP A 808 26.62 -40.17 19.33
C TRP A 808 26.26 -40.32 20.79
N LEU A 809 27.27 -40.39 21.66
CA LEU A 809 27.09 -40.49 23.09
C LEU A 809 27.28 -39.10 23.71
N LEU A 810 26.22 -38.56 24.36
CA LEU A 810 26.27 -37.31 25.07
C LEU A 810 26.35 -37.57 26.58
N GLN A 811 27.32 -36.92 27.22
CA GLN A 811 27.46 -36.99 28.68
C GLN A 811 26.54 -35.93 29.29
N GLY A 812 25.53 -36.36 30.04
CA GLY A 812 24.64 -35.48 30.81
C GLY A 812 25.33 -34.87 32.06
N PRO A 813 24.71 -33.89 32.72
CA PRO A 813 25.24 -33.26 33.93
C PRO A 813 25.49 -34.24 35.09
N SER A 814 24.71 -35.32 35.14
CA SER A 814 24.83 -36.42 36.12
C SER A 814 25.92 -37.45 35.77
N GLY A 815 26.69 -37.26 34.72
CA GLY A 815 27.68 -38.21 34.21
C GLY A 815 27.11 -39.35 33.38
N GLN A 816 25.83 -39.47 33.26
CA GLN A 816 25.12 -40.51 32.51
C GLN A 816 25.28 -40.27 30.99
N MET A 817 25.62 -41.36 30.26
CA MET A 817 25.78 -41.30 28.80
C MET A 817 24.49 -41.67 28.11
N THR A 818 23.97 -40.77 27.30
CA THR A 818 22.76 -40.98 26.51
C THR A 818 23.11 -41.08 25.03
N SER A 819 22.57 -42.14 24.34
CA SER A 819 22.82 -42.39 22.94
C SER A 819 21.85 -41.63 22.05
N TYR A 820 22.38 -41.01 21.02
CA TYR A 820 21.62 -40.23 20.04
C TYR A 820 21.97 -40.62 18.60
N ARG A 821 20.96 -40.62 17.74
CA ARG A 821 21.15 -40.81 16.30
C ARG A 821 21.15 -39.42 15.62
N PRO A 822 22.17 -39.07 14.81
CA PRO A 822 22.13 -37.84 14.03
C PRO A 822 21.09 -37.94 12.92
N VAL A 823 20.23 -36.90 12.84
CA VAL A 823 19.10 -36.85 11.90
C VAL A 823 19.39 -35.95 10.70
N TYR A 824 20.09 -34.84 10.94
CA TYR A 824 20.48 -33.91 9.90
C TYR A 824 21.69 -33.07 10.29
N ARG A 825 22.47 -32.63 9.27
CA ARG A 825 23.56 -31.65 9.38
C ARG A 825 23.20 -30.45 8.48
N ARG A 826 23.34 -29.24 9.00
CA ARG A 826 23.21 -27.99 8.24
C ARG A 826 24.25 -26.98 8.71
N ARG A 827 24.66 -26.06 7.83
CA ARG A 827 25.47 -24.92 8.24
C ARG A 827 24.54 -23.74 8.57
N LEU A 828 24.73 -23.12 9.73
CA LEU A 828 24.06 -21.90 10.12
C LEU A 828 24.83 -20.72 9.47
N TRP A 829 24.16 -19.98 8.61
CA TRP A 829 24.74 -18.85 7.88
C TRP A 829 25.99 -19.21 7.05
N GLY A 830 26.08 -20.44 6.58
CA GLY A 830 27.23 -20.94 5.83
C GLY A 830 28.51 -21.22 6.63
N LEU A 831 28.55 -20.79 7.92
CA LEU A 831 29.79 -20.78 8.73
C LEU A 831 29.82 -21.84 9.83
N VAL A 832 28.73 -22.07 10.57
CA VAL A 832 28.73 -22.98 11.73
C VAL A 832 27.90 -24.23 11.48
N PRO A 833 28.48 -25.45 11.55
CA PRO A 833 27.73 -26.68 11.39
C PRO A 833 26.74 -26.91 12.56
N ARG A 834 25.49 -27.18 12.20
CA ARG A 834 24.41 -27.54 13.11
C ARG A 834 23.97 -28.97 12.86
N VAL A 835 23.88 -29.77 13.92
CA VAL A 835 23.42 -31.16 13.86
C VAL A 835 22.18 -31.35 14.72
N GLY A 836 21.15 -32.00 14.18
CA GLY A 836 20.00 -32.44 14.94
C GLY A 836 20.17 -33.90 15.35
N LEU A 837 20.03 -34.16 16.64
CA LEU A 837 20.10 -35.50 17.21
C LEU A 837 18.71 -35.95 17.66
N GLN A 838 18.41 -37.22 17.49
CA GLN A 838 17.22 -37.91 18.02
C GLN A 838 17.67 -38.94 19.06
N ALA A 839 17.05 -38.94 20.23
CA ALA A 839 17.34 -39.87 21.28
C ALA A 839 17.01 -41.32 20.80
N ILE A 840 17.90 -42.25 21.09
CA ILE A 840 17.65 -43.67 20.88
C ILE A 840 17.05 -44.19 22.19
N PRO A 841 15.82 -44.80 22.17
CA PRO A 841 15.26 -45.41 23.36
C PRO A 841 16.24 -46.47 23.91
N SER A 842 16.48 -46.44 25.23
CA SER A 842 17.22 -47.54 25.89
C SER A 842 16.34 -48.78 25.85
N THR A 843 16.84 -49.84 25.24
CA THR A 843 16.22 -51.17 25.27
C THR A 843 16.40 -51.79 26.66
N SER A 844 15.71 -51.23 27.66
CA SER A 844 15.58 -51.82 28.98
C SER A 844 14.22 -51.44 29.49
N ASP A 845 13.22 -52.15 29.03
CA ASP A 845 11.97 -52.53 29.68
C ASP A 845 11.23 -53.48 28.72
N SER A 846 11.59 -54.75 28.75
CA SER A 846 10.81 -55.88 28.32
C SER A 846 10.38 -56.71 29.50
#